data_67b2b00fb2570e1e4b1bfd9aed798800
#
_entry.id   67b2b00fb2570e1e4b1bfd9aed798800
#
_cell.length_a   1.000
_cell.length_b   1.000
_cell.length_c   1.000
_cell.angle_alpha   90.00
_cell.angle_beta   90.00
_cell.angle_gamma   90.00
#
_symmetry.space_group_name_H-M   'P 1'
#
loop_
_entity.id
_entity.type
_entity.pdbx_description
1 polymer ?
#
loop_
_entity_poly.entity_id
_entity_poly.type
_entity_poly.pdbx_seq_one_letter_code
_entity_poly.pdbx_strand_id
1 'polypeptide(L)'
;MTTKNRKLSRRVFAKGLAMTPLGLAAASSAWGQSAAGAQGNATASNQTAWTPPADARKLDMEADRRFVVAEPEPFAAPLVFTRNELRPRLRPFALRDVTLESGPLVDARAWNRNFLLGIANDRLLRNFMVNAGLPTNAQPLGGWEAPNCELRGHFVGHTLSACAHLYGATGEAEIKAKGDGIVAGLAHCQRKLNDNGYLSAFPTEFFDRLDRGQPVWAPFYTLHKIMAGLYDMHEHADNQQALEVLTGMAGWVDAWTASKSEEHMQQILNVEYGGMNEVLYNLAAITGNDRWARTGDRFTKKIFFTPLALRSDQLKGMHMNTHVPEVIGAARRYELTQDFRFGDMSQFFFDTVTQARMYATGGSSNNEHWLVDPDHLGTEIAISAHHQECCCAYNMMKLTRHLYGWQGDARYMDYYERVLLNHRLGVIEPESGHTTYFLSMAPGAWKTLCTQFDSFWCCTGTGAEEYAKLNNTIYYHDNDALYVNLFFASRVHWRERGVRVRQRTSFPESEQTELIVEESPAEPWTMRLRIPAWTTAANAARLNSKPLDVAGTPGSYLTLTRRWKQGDRVELTMPMRLTAEPLRDDPTRQAFLYGPLVLAGQFPKVALPEHLEHLQGPEMAAAPPVEVPALKARGAEAADWIKPVAGEPLTFRTSGQQRDVTLKPLNQSWQRFAVYWDVT
;
A
#
# COMPACT_ATOMS: atom_id res chain seq x y z
N MET A 1 -54.68 -8.44 20.62
CA MET A 1 -55.14 -9.15 19.39
C MET A 1 -53.88 -9.61 18.68
N THR A 2 -53.72 -10.87 18.82
CA THR A 2 -52.90 -11.92 18.18
C THR A 2 -51.82 -11.53 17.21
N THR A 3 -50.60 -11.54 17.67
CA THR A 3 -49.32 -11.62 16.95
C THR A 3 -49.12 -13.09 16.47
N LYS A 4 -49.02 -13.30 15.15
CA LYS A 4 -48.59 -14.58 14.57
C LYS A 4 -47.05 -14.55 14.40
N ASN A 5 -46.34 -15.21 15.29
CA ASN A 5 -44.98 -15.66 15.11
C ASN A 5 -44.89 -16.69 13.97
N ARG A 6 -44.23 -16.35 12.87
CA ARG A 6 -43.77 -17.32 11.88
C ARG A 6 -42.36 -17.80 12.26
N LYS A 7 -42.28 -18.98 12.84
CA LYS A 7 -41.04 -19.76 12.94
C LYS A 7 -40.62 -20.18 11.54
N LEU A 8 -39.54 -19.58 11.04
CA LEU A 8 -38.81 -20.08 9.87
C LEU A 8 -38.10 -21.39 10.24
N SER A 9 -38.41 -22.45 9.57
CA SER A 9 -37.94 -23.80 9.90
C SER A 9 -36.49 -23.94 9.42
N ARG A 10 -35.67 -24.53 10.30
CA ARG A 10 -34.25 -24.91 10.12
C ARG A 10 -33.95 -25.84 8.93
N ARG A 11 -34.93 -26.14 8.05
CA ARG A 11 -34.76 -27.08 6.93
C ARG A 11 -34.42 -26.45 5.59
N VAL A 12 -34.43 -25.14 5.45
CA VAL A 12 -34.09 -24.46 4.19
C VAL A 12 -32.63 -24.10 4.08
N PHE A 13 -31.90 -24.04 5.22
CA PHE A 13 -30.46 -23.68 5.23
C PHE A 13 -29.50 -24.85 4.92
N ALA A 14 -30.00 -26.09 4.81
CA ALA A 14 -29.16 -27.26 4.61
C ALA A 14 -29.02 -27.72 3.15
N LYS A 15 -29.59 -27.02 2.18
CA LYS A 15 -29.51 -27.38 0.77
C LYS A 15 -28.73 -26.46 -0.17
N GLY A 16 -28.10 -25.41 0.39
CA GLY A 16 -27.32 -24.43 -0.38
C GLY A 16 -25.80 -24.52 -0.20
N LEU A 17 -25.27 -25.40 0.63
CA LEU A 17 -23.82 -25.46 0.95
C LEU A 17 -23.31 -26.90 0.90
N ALA A 18 -23.60 -27.62 -0.17
CA ALA A 18 -22.80 -28.77 -0.57
C ALA A 18 -21.90 -28.37 -1.75
N MET A 19 -21.09 -27.33 -1.55
CA MET A 19 -19.83 -27.22 -2.29
C MET A 19 -18.87 -28.23 -1.69
N THR A 20 -18.57 -29.25 -2.45
CA THR A 20 -17.61 -30.28 -2.09
C THR A 20 -16.25 -29.65 -1.76
N PRO A 21 -15.48 -30.22 -0.82
CA PRO A 21 -14.14 -29.72 -0.48
C PRO A 21 -13.17 -29.60 -1.68
N LEU A 22 -13.49 -30.23 -2.80
CA LEU A 22 -12.72 -30.15 -4.05
C LEU A 22 -12.73 -28.77 -4.73
N GLY A 23 -13.79 -27.97 -4.58
CA GLY A 23 -13.84 -26.64 -5.21
C GLY A 23 -12.94 -25.59 -4.51
N LEU A 24 -12.84 -25.67 -3.18
CA LEU A 24 -11.97 -24.79 -2.39
C LEU A 24 -10.49 -25.23 -2.46
N ALA A 25 -10.23 -26.54 -2.53
CA ALA A 25 -8.88 -27.05 -2.75
C ALA A 25 -8.35 -26.71 -4.14
N ALA A 26 -9.21 -26.68 -5.17
CA ALA A 26 -8.82 -26.26 -6.53
C ALA A 26 -8.54 -24.75 -6.62
N ALA A 27 -9.25 -23.92 -5.86
CA ALA A 27 -8.98 -22.48 -5.82
C ALA A 27 -7.66 -22.19 -5.07
N SER A 28 -7.40 -22.86 -3.93
CA SER A 28 -6.15 -22.68 -3.19
C SER A 28 -4.92 -23.24 -3.95
N SER A 29 -5.09 -24.32 -4.72
CA SER A 29 -3.99 -24.87 -5.54
C SER A 29 -3.66 -24.01 -6.76
N ALA A 30 -4.62 -23.23 -7.29
CA ALA A 30 -4.34 -22.30 -8.38
C ALA A 30 -3.44 -21.12 -7.95
N TRP A 31 -3.50 -20.72 -6.69
CA TRP A 31 -2.72 -19.59 -6.16
C TRP A 31 -1.28 -19.96 -5.77
N GLY A 32 -1.06 -21.19 -5.36
CA GLY A 32 0.29 -21.69 -5.06
C GLY A 32 1.04 -22.27 -6.28
N GLN A 33 0.31 -22.63 -7.33
CA GLN A 33 0.90 -23.26 -8.53
C GLN A 33 1.37 -22.29 -9.61
N SER A 34 0.95 -21.00 -9.59
CA SER A 34 1.38 -20.04 -10.61
C SER A 34 2.88 -19.69 -10.53
N ALA A 35 3.55 -19.99 -9.42
CA ALA A 35 5.00 -19.82 -9.31
C ALA A 35 5.82 -21.04 -9.75
N ALA A 36 5.20 -22.23 -9.86
CA ALA A 36 5.91 -23.48 -10.21
C ALA A 36 5.50 -24.10 -11.55
N GLY A 37 4.51 -23.56 -12.25
CA GLY A 37 3.83 -24.21 -13.39
C GLY A 37 4.10 -23.66 -14.78
N ALA A 38 5.06 -22.77 -14.98
CA ALA A 38 5.39 -22.23 -16.31
C ALA A 38 6.32 -23.14 -17.14
N GLN A 39 6.47 -24.43 -16.80
CA GLN A 39 7.12 -25.45 -17.63
C GLN A 39 6.10 -26.48 -18.13
N GLY A 40 5.06 -26.04 -18.83
CA GLY A 40 4.06 -26.90 -19.44
C GLY A 40 3.82 -26.50 -20.88
N ASN A 41 4.49 -27.19 -21.82
CA ASN A 41 4.17 -27.32 -23.26
C ASN A 41 3.63 -26.05 -23.94
N ALA A 42 4.49 -25.10 -24.21
CA ALA A 42 4.30 -24.19 -25.32
C ALA A 42 4.47 -25.02 -26.61
N THR A 43 3.37 -25.37 -27.25
CA THR A 43 3.36 -25.67 -28.68
C THR A 43 4.07 -24.51 -29.37
N ALA A 44 5.15 -24.84 -30.07
CA ALA A 44 5.95 -23.88 -30.82
C ALA A 44 5.05 -23.07 -31.77
N SER A 45 4.61 -21.89 -31.31
CA SER A 45 4.25 -20.82 -32.21
C SER A 45 5.56 -20.31 -32.78
N ASN A 46 5.70 -20.27 -34.10
CA ASN A 46 6.80 -19.68 -34.85
C ASN A 46 6.99 -18.22 -34.41
N GLN A 47 7.63 -18.00 -33.28
CA GLN A 47 8.32 -16.75 -33.01
C GLN A 47 9.60 -16.85 -33.82
N THR A 48 9.62 -16.25 -34.98
CA THR A 48 10.86 -15.94 -35.70
C THR A 48 11.75 -15.23 -34.70
N ALA A 49 12.82 -15.87 -34.30
CA ALA A 49 13.86 -15.25 -33.50
C ALA A 49 14.21 -13.92 -34.18
N TRP A 50 14.18 -12.81 -33.40
CA TRP A 50 14.58 -11.52 -33.91
C TRP A 50 15.98 -11.66 -34.54
N THR A 51 16.05 -11.49 -35.87
CA THR A 51 17.31 -11.48 -36.61
C THR A 51 17.65 -10.03 -36.80
N PRO A 52 18.80 -9.53 -36.31
CA PRO A 52 19.22 -8.17 -36.58
C PRO A 52 19.23 -7.91 -38.10
N PRO A 53 18.89 -6.68 -38.55
CA PRO A 53 18.98 -6.32 -39.93
C PRO A 53 20.37 -6.68 -40.49
N ALA A 54 20.44 -7.15 -41.73
CA ALA A 54 21.68 -7.62 -42.34
C ALA A 54 22.77 -6.52 -42.46
N ASP A 55 22.39 -5.27 -42.31
CA ASP A 55 23.23 -4.08 -42.26
C ASP A 55 23.52 -3.58 -40.83
N ALA A 56 23.00 -4.25 -39.81
CA ALA A 56 23.50 -4.01 -38.47
C ALA A 56 25.00 -4.30 -38.50
N ARG A 57 25.81 -3.23 -38.47
CA ARG A 57 27.28 -3.34 -38.36
C ARG A 57 27.57 -4.42 -37.35
N LYS A 58 28.34 -5.45 -37.75
CA LYS A 58 28.98 -6.35 -36.80
C LYS A 58 29.79 -5.42 -35.90
N LEU A 59 29.20 -5.00 -34.76
CA LEU A 59 29.97 -4.44 -33.67
C LEU A 59 31.08 -5.45 -33.46
N ASP A 60 32.33 -5.02 -33.49
CA ASP A 60 33.48 -5.87 -33.21
C ASP A 60 33.37 -6.25 -31.72
N MET A 61 32.56 -7.27 -31.46
CA MET A 61 32.26 -7.78 -30.14
C MET A 61 33.55 -8.27 -29.41
N GLU A 62 34.64 -8.46 -30.14
CA GLU A 62 35.92 -8.72 -29.51
C GLU A 62 36.66 -7.47 -29.07
N ALA A 63 36.50 -6.35 -29.77
CA ALA A 63 37.03 -5.08 -29.32
C ALA A 63 36.26 -4.53 -28.14
N ASP A 64 34.93 -4.63 -28.14
CA ASP A 64 34.05 -4.20 -27.03
C ASP A 64 34.18 -5.09 -25.80
N ARG A 65 34.43 -6.40 -25.95
CA ARG A 65 34.69 -7.34 -24.83
C ARG A 65 35.91 -6.95 -23.99
N ARG A 66 36.85 -6.18 -24.49
CA ARG A 66 38.00 -5.69 -23.72
C ARG A 66 37.64 -4.66 -22.66
N PHE A 67 36.47 -4.04 -22.76
CA PHE A 67 35.98 -3.03 -21.83
C PHE A 67 34.76 -3.49 -21.03
N VAL A 68 34.17 -4.64 -21.36
CA VAL A 68 33.19 -5.29 -20.50
C VAL A 68 33.97 -5.98 -19.40
N VAL A 69 34.20 -5.28 -18.31
CA VAL A 69 34.42 -5.93 -17.02
C VAL A 69 33.17 -6.76 -16.83
N ALA A 70 33.30 -8.09 -16.87
CA ALA A 70 32.18 -8.98 -16.49
C ALA A 70 31.82 -8.60 -15.07
N GLU A 71 30.75 -7.82 -14.90
CA GLU A 71 30.24 -7.54 -13.56
C GLU A 71 29.91 -8.89 -12.94
N PRO A 72 30.48 -9.20 -11.77
CA PRO A 72 30.13 -10.43 -11.09
C PRO A 72 28.63 -10.42 -10.87
N GLU A 73 27.97 -11.56 -11.04
CA GLU A 73 26.55 -11.71 -10.74
C GLU A 73 26.27 -11.07 -9.36
N PRO A 74 25.32 -10.13 -9.23
CA PRO A 74 25.18 -9.27 -8.05
C PRO A 74 25.06 -10.01 -6.73
N PHE A 75 24.59 -11.27 -6.76
CA PHE A 75 24.37 -12.13 -5.60
C PHE A 75 25.11 -13.47 -5.70
N ALA A 76 26.18 -13.56 -6.50
CA ALA A 76 27.00 -14.79 -6.60
C ALA A 76 27.65 -15.13 -5.26
N ALA A 77 28.17 -14.15 -4.54
CA ALA A 77 28.70 -14.33 -3.20
C ALA A 77 27.61 -14.21 -2.14
N PRO A 78 27.73 -14.95 -1.02
CA PRO A 78 26.85 -14.76 0.13
C PRO A 78 26.87 -13.31 0.62
N LEU A 79 25.70 -12.82 1.06
CA LEU A 79 25.59 -11.49 1.66
C LEU A 79 26.37 -11.44 2.98
N VAL A 80 27.15 -10.38 3.14
CA VAL A 80 27.83 -10.06 4.39
C VAL A 80 27.12 -8.84 4.99
N PHE A 81 26.62 -8.97 6.22
CA PHE A 81 26.08 -7.85 6.94
C PHE A 81 27.19 -7.11 7.68
N THR A 82 27.40 -5.86 7.28
CA THR A 82 28.29 -4.94 7.98
C THR A 82 27.49 -3.69 8.33
N ARG A 83 27.28 -3.44 9.62
CA ARG A 83 26.52 -2.27 10.08
C ARG A 83 27.24 -0.98 9.72
N ASN A 84 26.57 -0.14 8.95
CA ASN A 84 26.99 1.20 8.58
C ASN A 84 25.74 2.03 8.31
N GLU A 85 25.13 2.56 9.37
CA GLU A 85 23.80 3.16 9.30
C GLU A 85 23.79 4.45 8.48
N LEU A 86 22.86 4.49 7.53
CA LEU A 86 22.59 5.69 6.75
C LEU A 86 21.95 6.75 7.68
N ARG A 87 22.45 7.96 7.62
CA ARG A 87 21.76 9.13 8.16
C ARG A 87 20.82 9.67 7.08
N PRO A 88 19.50 9.43 7.17
CA PRO A 88 18.59 9.94 6.17
C PRO A 88 18.65 11.46 6.14
N ARG A 89 18.51 12.03 4.94
CA ARG A 89 18.47 13.48 4.75
C ARG A 89 17.25 14.09 5.44
N LEU A 90 16.10 13.40 5.36
CA LEU A 90 14.86 13.85 5.95
C LEU A 90 14.29 12.76 6.87
N ARG A 91 13.69 13.18 7.95
CA ARG A 91 13.03 12.30 8.93
C ARG A 91 11.57 12.69 9.06
N PRO A 92 10.66 11.70 9.13
CA PRO A 92 9.27 11.98 9.49
C PRO A 92 9.18 12.39 10.96
N PHE A 93 8.16 13.14 11.31
CA PHE A 93 7.81 13.37 12.71
C PHE A 93 7.23 12.10 13.34
N ALA A 94 7.41 11.96 14.66
CA ALA A 94 6.69 10.93 15.41
C ALA A 94 5.18 11.15 15.28
N LEU A 95 4.40 10.06 15.28
CA LEU A 95 2.93 10.14 15.12
C LEU A 95 2.27 11.12 16.10
N ARG A 96 2.72 11.12 17.36
CA ARG A 96 2.20 12.01 18.42
C ARG A 96 2.51 13.49 18.20
N ASP A 97 3.45 13.82 17.34
CA ASP A 97 3.86 15.21 17.08
C ASP A 97 3.08 15.84 15.93
N VAL A 98 2.25 15.06 15.23
CA VAL A 98 1.37 15.53 14.16
C VAL A 98 -0.08 15.19 14.49
N THR A 99 -0.89 16.22 14.73
CA THR A 99 -2.31 16.07 15.06
C THR A 99 -3.16 16.44 13.87
N LEU A 100 -4.06 15.56 13.44
CA LEU A 100 -5.10 15.87 12.44
C LEU A 100 -6.23 16.67 13.13
N GLU A 101 -6.78 17.69 12.46
CA GLU A 101 -7.81 18.55 13.04
C GLU A 101 -9.20 18.32 12.43
N SER A 102 -9.30 18.17 11.11
CA SER A 102 -10.58 17.95 10.41
C SER A 102 -10.33 17.41 9.00
N GLY A 103 -11.40 16.94 8.36
CA GLY A 103 -11.39 16.52 6.97
C GLY A 103 -11.18 15.02 6.76
N PRO A 104 -10.99 14.59 5.51
CA PRO A 104 -11.12 13.19 5.10
C PRO A 104 -10.17 12.22 5.81
N LEU A 105 -9.00 12.68 6.28
CA LEU A 105 -8.09 11.84 7.04
C LEU A 105 -8.59 11.53 8.45
N VAL A 106 -9.26 12.50 9.09
CA VAL A 106 -9.87 12.29 10.42
C VAL A 106 -11.03 11.33 10.32
N ASP A 107 -11.88 11.51 9.29
CA ASP A 107 -13.04 10.66 9.08
C ASP A 107 -12.62 9.21 8.78
N ALA A 108 -11.71 9.00 7.85
CA ALA A 108 -11.20 7.66 7.51
C ALA A 108 -10.55 6.96 8.72
N ARG A 109 -9.80 7.71 9.54
CA ARG A 109 -9.23 7.18 10.79
C ARG A 109 -10.32 6.78 11.78
N ALA A 110 -11.38 7.56 11.91
CA ALA A 110 -12.49 7.26 12.82
C ALA A 110 -13.28 6.03 12.37
N TRP A 111 -13.56 5.88 11.08
CA TRP A 111 -14.24 4.69 10.53
C TRP A 111 -13.41 3.44 10.76
N ASN A 112 -12.12 3.48 10.45
CA ASN A 112 -11.18 2.36 10.69
C ASN A 112 -11.08 2.00 12.17
N ARG A 113 -11.00 3.00 13.06
CA ARG A 113 -10.99 2.77 14.51
C ARG A 113 -12.23 2.00 14.97
N ASN A 114 -13.41 2.42 14.51
CA ASN A 114 -14.67 1.76 14.87
C ASN A 114 -14.74 0.33 14.34
N PHE A 115 -14.29 0.09 13.09
CA PHE A 115 -14.16 -1.25 12.52
C PHE A 115 -13.29 -2.16 13.42
N LEU A 116 -12.12 -1.67 13.83
CA LEU A 116 -11.19 -2.45 14.68
C LEU A 116 -11.76 -2.73 16.07
N LEU A 117 -12.41 -1.76 16.71
CA LEU A 117 -13.02 -1.95 18.01
C LEU A 117 -14.22 -2.90 17.98
N GLY A 118 -14.88 -3.00 16.84
CA GLY A 118 -16.00 -3.94 16.62
C GLY A 118 -15.59 -5.41 16.64
N ILE A 119 -14.28 -5.75 16.61
CA ILE A 119 -13.79 -7.12 16.63
C ILE A 119 -13.21 -7.44 18.01
N ALA A 120 -13.83 -8.37 18.74
CA ALA A 120 -13.39 -8.76 20.08
C ALA A 120 -12.04 -9.48 20.06
N ASN A 121 -11.19 -9.23 21.07
CA ASN A 121 -9.84 -9.82 21.18
C ASN A 121 -9.88 -11.35 21.29
N ASP A 122 -10.85 -11.91 21.97
CA ASP A 122 -10.99 -13.38 22.13
C ASP A 122 -11.25 -14.08 20.79
N ARG A 123 -12.00 -13.43 19.88
CA ARG A 123 -12.20 -13.93 18.51
C ARG A 123 -10.91 -13.90 17.69
N LEU A 124 -10.14 -12.80 17.78
CA LEU A 124 -8.85 -12.66 17.12
C LEU A 124 -7.84 -13.72 17.61
N LEU A 125 -7.80 -13.96 18.91
CA LEU A 125 -6.87 -14.91 19.54
C LEU A 125 -7.30 -16.39 19.43
N ARG A 126 -8.53 -16.65 19.00
CA ARG A 126 -9.12 -18.00 19.03
C ARG A 126 -8.24 -19.06 18.38
N ASN A 127 -7.78 -18.81 17.16
CA ASN A 127 -7.00 -19.80 16.41
C ASN A 127 -5.61 -20.02 17.03
N PHE A 128 -5.01 -19.00 17.64
CA PHE A 128 -3.77 -19.15 18.42
C PHE A 128 -3.95 -19.99 19.67
N MET A 129 -5.05 -19.77 20.40
CA MET A 129 -5.38 -20.57 21.58
C MET A 129 -5.62 -22.03 21.22
N VAL A 130 -6.37 -22.29 20.14
CA VAL A 130 -6.59 -23.67 19.65
C VAL A 130 -5.28 -24.33 19.27
N ASN A 131 -4.40 -23.64 18.54
CA ASN A 131 -3.10 -24.17 18.16
C ASN A 131 -2.20 -24.45 19.38
N ALA A 132 -2.31 -23.64 20.44
CA ALA A 132 -1.58 -23.84 21.69
C ALA A 132 -2.23 -24.87 22.63
N GLY A 133 -3.31 -25.52 22.23
CA GLY A 133 -4.05 -26.47 23.10
C GLY A 133 -4.73 -25.81 24.29
N LEU A 134 -5.06 -24.52 24.19
CA LEU A 134 -5.76 -23.77 25.24
C LEU A 134 -7.26 -23.75 24.96
N PRO A 135 -8.11 -23.83 26.02
CA PRO A 135 -9.55 -23.76 25.86
C PRO A 135 -10.00 -22.36 25.41
N THR A 136 -10.99 -22.32 24.53
CA THR A 136 -11.63 -21.07 24.09
C THR A 136 -13.08 -21.32 23.70
N ASN A 137 -13.97 -20.43 24.10
CA ASN A 137 -15.38 -20.40 23.73
C ASN A 137 -15.70 -19.29 22.73
N ALA A 138 -14.68 -18.53 22.25
CA ALA A 138 -14.86 -17.47 21.30
C ALA A 138 -15.45 -17.98 19.98
N GLN A 139 -16.35 -17.22 19.40
CA GLN A 139 -16.86 -17.52 18.06
C GLN A 139 -15.74 -17.36 17.03
N PRO A 140 -15.58 -18.30 16.08
CA PRO A 140 -14.56 -18.17 15.05
C PRO A 140 -14.85 -16.95 14.15
N LEU A 141 -13.79 -16.39 13.58
CA LEU A 141 -13.85 -15.49 12.45
C LEU A 141 -13.95 -16.32 11.15
N GLY A 142 -14.50 -15.70 10.11
CA GLY A 142 -14.63 -16.32 8.80
C GLY A 142 -13.54 -15.86 7.81
N GLY A 143 -13.80 -16.06 6.52
CA GLY A 143 -12.88 -15.64 5.45
C GLY A 143 -11.46 -16.19 5.65
N TRP A 144 -10.45 -15.31 5.52
CA TRP A 144 -9.05 -15.73 5.65
C TRP A 144 -8.60 -15.95 7.11
N GLU A 145 -9.43 -15.60 8.09
CA GLU A 145 -9.23 -15.96 9.50
C GLU A 145 -10.03 -17.21 9.92
N ALA A 146 -10.73 -17.87 9.00
CA ALA A 146 -11.45 -19.10 9.29
C ALA A 146 -10.52 -20.21 9.82
N PRO A 147 -10.97 -21.09 10.73
CA PRO A 147 -10.13 -22.15 11.33
C PRO A 147 -9.48 -23.09 10.31
N ASN A 148 -10.06 -23.24 9.14
CA ASN A 148 -9.54 -24.07 8.04
C ASN A 148 -8.76 -23.29 6.98
N CYS A 149 -8.59 -21.97 7.12
CA CYS A 149 -7.77 -21.18 6.21
C CYS A 149 -6.30 -21.26 6.63
N GLU A 150 -5.39 -21.47 5.66
CA GLU A 150 -3.95 -21.59 5.94
C GLU A 150 -3.28 -20.25 6.25
N LEU A 151 -3.91 -19.11 5.91
CA LEU A 151 -3.41 -17.77 6.27
C LEU A 151 -3.91 -17.26 7.62
N ARG A 152 -4.75 -18.05 8.35
CA ARG A 152 -5.31 -17.61 9.65
C ARG A 152 -4.22 -17.09 10.59
N GLY A 153 -4.53 -16.00 11.28
CA GLY A 153 -3.62 -15.34 12.20
C GLY A 153 -2.92 -14.09 11.65
N HIS A 154 -2.90 -13.88 10.34
CA HIS A 154 -2.26 -12.72 9.74
C HIS A 154 -2.95 -11.41 10.13
N PHE A 155 -4.30 -11.41 10.22
CA PHE A 155 -5.05 -10.21 10.56
C PHE A 155 -4.81 -9.74 12.00
N VAL A 156 -4.42 -10.65 12.91
CA VAL A 156 -3.96 -10.28 14.25
C VAL A 156 -2.75 -9.38 14.21
N GLY A 157 -1.78 -9.69 13.35
CA GLY A 157 -0.61 -8.84 13.14
C GLY A 157 -0.99 -7.44 12.64
N HIS A 158 -1.84 -7.36 11.61
CA HIS A 158 -2.36 -6.10 11.11
C HIS A 158 -3.12 -5.30 12.19
N THR A 159 -3.92 -5.98 13.02
CA THR A 159 -4.64 -5.34 14.12
C THR A 159 -3.68 -4.75 15.17
N LEU A 160 -2.59 -5.46 15.49
CA LEU A 160 -1.56 -4.95 16.40
C LEU A 160 -0.88 -3.69 15.84
N SER A 161 -0.45 -3.72 14.57
CA SER A 161 0.11 -2.55 13.89
C SER A 161 -0.87 -1.37 13.90
N ALA A 162 -2.14 -1.63 13.59
CA ALA A 162 -3.17 -0.59 13.60
C ALA A 162 -3.39 0.00 14.99
N CYS A 163 -3.47 -0.83 16.04
CA CYS A 163 -3.61 -0.36 17.42
C CYS A 163 -2.40 0.48 17.84
N ALA A 164 -1.19 0.04 17.52
CA ALA A 164 0.05 0.75 17.84
C ALA A 164 0.10 2.13 17.17
N HIS A 165 -0.19 2.19 15.87
CA HIS A 165 -0.20 3.45 15.12
C HIS A 165 -1.32 4.41 15.57
N LEU A 166 -2.54 3.89 15.80
CA LEU A 166 -3.65 4.71 16.34
C LEU A 166 -3.31 5.29 17.71
N TYR A 167 -2.78 4.47 18.62
CA TYR A 167 -2.34 4.96 19.92
C TYR A 167 -1.21 5.98 19.80
N GLY A 168 -0.21 5.68 18.98
CA GLY A 168 0.89 6.61 18.71
C GLY A 168 0.43 7.94 18.14
N ALA A 169 -0.66 7.94 17.35
CA ALA A 169 -1.23 9.15 16.74
C ALA A 169 -2.20 9.91 17.64
N THR A 170 -2.92 9.22 18.55
CA THR A 170 -4.05 9.81 19.29
C THR A 170 -3.89 9.80 20.80
N GLY A 171 -3.08 8.87 21.33
CA GLY A 171 -2.97 8.61 22.77
C GLY A 171 -4.19 7.89 23.38
N GLU A 172 -5.11 7.33 22.58
CA GLU A 172 -6.34 6.70 23.05
C GLU A 172 -6.08 5.42 23.87
N ALA A 173 -6.40 5.47 25.15
CA ALA A 173 -6.16 4.35 26.08
C ALA A 173 -6.94 3.08 25.71
N GLU A 174 -8.14 3.18 25.15
CA GLU A 174 -8.96 2.02 24.75
C GLU A 174 -8.28 1.22 23.62
N ILE A 175 -7.71 1.91 22.64
CA ILE A 175 -6.96 1.31 21.54
C ILE A 175 -5.68 0.62 22.04
N LYS A 176 -4.97 1.29 22.97
CA LYS A 176 -3.80 0.68 23.62
C LYS A 176 -4.17 -0.58 24.36
N ALA A 177 -5.23 -0.53 25.18
CA ALA A 177 -5.70 -1.68 25.96
C ALA A 177 -6.10 -2.86 25.06
N LYS A 178 -6.70 -2.60 23.88
CA LYS A 178 -6.99 -3.63 22.90
C LYS A 178 -5.70 -4.30 22.40
N GLY A 179 -4.72 -3.53 21.96
CA GLY A 179 -3.43 -4.05 21.50
C GLY A 179 -2.69 -4.82 22.60
N ASP A 180 -2.57 -4.24 23.80
CA ASP A 180 -1.90 -4.86 24.94
C ASP A 180 -2.57 -6.21 25.32
N GLY A 181 -3.90 -6.27 25.26
CA GLY A 181 -4.64 -7.52 25.52
C GLY A 181 -4.35 -8.61 24.47
N ILE A 182 -4.21 -8.23 23.21
CA ILE A 182 -3.81 -9.17 22.15
C ILE A 182 -2.38 -9.65 22.38
N VAL A 183 -1.43 -8.76 22.66
CA VAL A 183 -0.03 -9.11 22.96
C VAL A 183 0.04 -10.09 24.15
N ALA A 184 -0.69 -9.82 25.23
CA ALA A 184 -0.73 -10.70 26.39
C ALA A 184 -1.26 -12.11 26.05
N GLY A 185 -2.30 -12.17 25.20
CA GLY A 185 -2.84 -13.45 24.70
C GLY A 185 -1.83 -14.23 23.85
N LEU A 186 -1.14 -13.55 22.93
CA LEU A 186 -0.10 -14.14 22.09
C LEU A 186 1.08 -14.63 22.93
N ALA A 187 1.55 -13.84 23.90
CA ALA A 187 2.59 -14.25 24.84
C ALA A 187 2.20 -15.49 25.65
N HIS A 188 0.92 -15.59 26.06
CA HIS A 188 0.41 -16.78 26.74
C HIS A 188 0.44 -18.01 25.82
N CYS A 189 0.00 -17.88 24.57
CA CYS A 189 0.05 -18.95 23.56
C CYS A 189 1.50 -19.39 23.28
N GLN A 190 2.44 -18.45 23.09
CA GLN A 190 3.86 -18.76 22.83
C GLN A 190 4.49 -19.56 23.98
N ARG A 191 4.25 -19.13 25.23
CA ARG A 191 4.74 -19.88 26.41
C ARG A 191 4.12 -21.27 26.51
N LYS A 192 2.85 -21.42 26.14
CA LYS A 192 2.15 -22.71 26.20
C LYS A 192 2.61 -23.66 25.11
N LEU A 193 2.87 -23.16 23.90
CA LEU A 193 3.47 -23.96 22.82
C LEU A 193 4.84 -24.49 23.22
N ASN A 194 5.63 -23.70 23.93
CA ASN A 194 6.98 -24.06 24.41
C ASN A 194 7.87 -24.69 23.31
N ASP A 195 7.79 -24.15 22.10
CA ASP A 195 8.51 -24.64 20.93
C ASP A 195 9.51 -23.58 20.45
N ASN A 196 10.58 -23.40 21.20
CA ASN A 196 11.74 -22.53 20.86
C ASN A 196 11.36 -21.10 20.40
N GLY A 197 10.24 -20.57 20.89
CA GLY A 197 9.73 -19.25 20.55
C GLY A 197 8.77 -19.22 19.36
N TYR A 198 8.40 -20.37 18.79
CA TYR A 198 7.35 -20.45 17.77
C TYR A 198 6.03 -19.87 18.25
N LEU A 199 5.38 -19.10 17.37
CA LEU A 199 4.04 -18.57 17.58
C LEU A 199 3.34 -18.38 16.23
N SER A 200 2.20 -19.05 16.07
CA SER A 200 1.26 -18.82 14.98
C SER A 200 -0.13 -19.34 15.32
N ALA A 201 -1.12 -19.05 14.48
CA ALA A 201 -2.47 -19.60 14.56
C ALA A 201 -2.59 -21.00 13.91
N PHE A 202 -1.48 -21.59 13.48
CA PHE A 202 -1.38 -22.92 12.85
C PHE A 202 -0.10 -23.64 13.33
N PRO A 203 -0.05 -24.99 13.22
CA PRO A 203 1.08 -25.77 13.71
C PRO A 203 2.32 -25.64 12.81
N THR A 204 3.50 -26.01 13.34
CA THR A 204 4.79 -26.04 12.62
C THR A 204 4.80 -26.98 11.43
N GLU A 205 3.84 -27.91 11.33
CA GLU A 205 3.66 -28.78 10.15
C GLU A 205 3.53 -27.98 8.84
N PHE A 206 3.04 -26.74 8.87
CA PHE A 206 2.98 -25.89 7.69
C PHE A 206 4.39 -25.56 7.17
N PHE A 207 5.36 -25.41 8.07
CA PHE A 207 6.76 -25.23 7.69
C PHE A 207 7.43 -26.54 7.26
N ASP A 208 6.99 -27.69 7.81
CA ASP A 208 7.44 -29.00 7.33
C ASP A 208 6.95 -29.28 5.90
N ARG A 209 5.75 -28.85 5.57
CA ARG A 209 5.23 -28.91 4.20
C ARG A 209 6.00 -28.00 3.28
N LEU A 210 6.26 -26.76 3.68
CA LEU A 210 7.08 -25.79 2.94
C LEU A 210 8.48 -26.35 2.68
N ASP A 211 9.12 -26.91 3.70
CA ASP A 211 10.46 -27.51 3.62
C ASP A 211 10.53 -28.67 2.61
N ARG A 212 9.45 -29.44 2.50
CA ARG A 212 9.34 -30.58 1.56
C ARG A 212 8.84 -30.18 0.18
N GLY A 213 8.63 -28.88 -0.10
CA GLY A 213 8.04 -28.40 -1.34
C GLY A 213 6.59 -28.86 -1.57
N GLN A 214 5.87 -29.20 -0.50
CA GLN A 214 4.47 -29.59 -0.53
C GLN A 214 3.58 -28.34 -0.53
N PRO A 215 2.39 -28.37 -1.16
CA PRO A 215 1.48 -27.24 -1.17
C PRO A 215 1.16 -26.73 0.23
N VAL A 216 1.39 -25.44 0.45
CA VAL A 216 1.03 -24.71 1.68
C VAL A 216 0.89 -23.24 1.33
N TRP A 217 -0.08 -22.57 1.92
CA TRP A 217 -0.31 -21.15 1.63
C TRP A 217 0.45 -20.25 2.61
N ALA A 218 1.59 -19.70 2.13
CA ALA A 218 2.36 -18.58 2.65
C ALA A 218 2.56 -18.50 4.18
N PRO A 219 3.13 -19.54 4.87
CA PRO A 219 3.28 -19.51 6.32
C PRO A 219 4.20 -18.38 6.81
N PHE A 220 5.28 -18.03 6.09
CA PHE A 220 6.13 -16.90 6.45
C PHE A 220 5.44 -15.56 6.30
N TYR A 221 4.50 -15.41 5.35
CA TYR A 221 3.67 -14.21 5.27
C TYR A 221 2.89 -13.97 6.57
N THR A 222 2.24 -15.00 7.10
CA THR A 222 1.51 -14.91 8.37
C THR A 222 2.43 -14.56 9.54
N LEU A 223 3.62 -15.23 9.64
CA LEU A 223 4.60 -14.87 10.66
C LEU A 223 5.05 -13.42 10.53
N HIS A 224 5.34 -12.96 9.30
CA HIS A 224 5.71 -11.58 9.07
C HIS A 224 4.68 -10.60 9.66
N LYS A 225 3.38 -10.82 9.39
CA LYS A 225 2.34 -9.90 9.89
C LYS A 225 2.29 -9.86 11.41
N ILE A 226 2.38 -11.02 12.07
CA ILE A 226 2.42 -11.10 13.54
C ILE A 226 3.66 -10.38 14.09
N MET A 227 4.83 -10.65 13.52
CA MET A 227 6.10 -10.05 13.92
C MET A 227 6.10 -8.53 13.71
N ALA A 228 5.58 -8.05 12.59
CA ALA A 228 5.45 -6.62 12.30
C ALA A 228 4.51 -5.93 13.30
N GLY A 229 3.36 -6.55 13.62
CA GLY A 229 2.44 -6.02 14.62
C GLY A 229 3.05 -5.96 16.03
N LEU A 230 3.84 -6.96 16.41
CA LEU A 230 4.56 -6.95 17.68
C LEU A 230 5.66 -5.87 17.70
N TYR A 231 6.38 -5.69 16.59
CA TYR A 231 7.35 -4.60 16.43
C TYR A 231 6.68 -3.23 16.63
N ASP A 232 5.56 -2.98 15.94
CA ASP A 232 4.85 -1.72 16.01
C ASP A 232 4.29 -1.46 17.42
N MET A 233 3.80 -2.50 18.12
CA MET A 233 3.36 -2.39 19.53
C MET A 233 4.49 -2.01 20.47
N HIS A 234 5.71 -2.47 20.22
CA HIS A 234 6.88 -2.04 20.97
C HIS A 234 7.24 -0.59 20.65
N GLU A 235 7.34 -0.25 19.37
CA GLU A 235 7.87 1.04 18.90
C GLU A 235 6.91 2.21 19.15
N HIS A 236 5.59 1.99 19.02
CA HIS A 236 4.60 3.06 19.06
C HIS A 236 3.66 3.03 20.27
N ALA A 237 3.61 1.91 21.01
CA ALA A 237 2.78 1.75 22.19
C ALA A 237 3.56 1.39 23.46
N ASP A 238 4.90 1.45 23.41
CA ASP A 238 5.81 1.16 24.53
C ASP A 238 5.56 -0.21 25.17
N ASN A 239 5.12 -1.23 24.39
CA ASN A 239 4.81 -2.57 24.92
C ASN A 239 6.06 -3.46 24.92
N GLN A 240 6.68 -3.60 26.07
CA GLN A 240 7.91 -4.40 26.23
C GLN A 240 7.67 -5.91 26.03
N GLN A 241 6.49 -6.42 26.41
CA GLN A 241 6.14 -7.83 26.21
C GLN A 241 6.04 -8.18 24.72
N ALA A 242 5.65 -7.22 23.87
CA ALA A 242 5.65 -7.41 22.41
C ALA A 242 7.06 -7.67 21.88
N LEU A 243 8.08 -6.95 22.36
CA LEU A 243 9.47 -7.18 21.98
C LEU A 243 9.97 -8.57 22.43
N GLU A 244 9.57 -9.02 23.62
CA GLU A 244 9.92 -10.36 24.11
C GLU A 244 9.35 -11.45 23.21
N VAL A 245 8.05 -11.37 22.87
CA VAL A 245 7.39 -12.32 21.98
C VAL A 245 8.00 -12.30 20.58
N LEU A 246 8.23 -11.11 20.03
CA LEU A 246 8.88 -10.91 18.73
C LEU A 246 10.28 -11.53 18.69
N THR A 247 11.07 -11.31 19.73
CA THR A 247 12.45 -11.86 19.82
C THR A 247 12.41 -13.39 19.87
N GLY A 248 11.45 -13.98 20.54
CA GLY A 248 11.22 -15.43 20.53
C GLY A 248 10.91 -15.93 19.12
N MET A 249 9.96 -15.29 18.42
CA MET A 249 9.63 -15.65 17.04
C MET A 249 10.83 -15.52 16.09
N ALA A 250 11.60 -14.42 16.20
CA ALA A 250 12.79 -14.22 15.40
C ALA A 250 13.87 -15.30 15.67
N GLY A 251 13.99 -15.75 16.93
CA GLY A 251 14.87 -16.85 17.32
C GLY A 251 14.48 -18.17 16.65
N TRP A 252 13.19 -18.47 16.59
CA TRP A 252 12.67 -19.65 15.90
C TRP A 252 12.93 -19.57 14.38
N VAL A 253 12.62 -18.42 13.77
CA VAL A 253 12.87 -18.18 12.32
C VAL A 253 14.36 -18.33 11.99
N ASP A 254 15.25 -17.78 12.82
CA ASP A 254 16.69 -17.91 12.62
C ASP A 254 17.14 -19.37 12.71
N ALA A 255 16.72 -20.11 13.71
CA ALA A 255 17.08 -21.53 13.88
C ALA A 255 16.55 -22.38 12.71
N TRP A 256 15.31 -22.15 12.28
CA TRP A 256 14.69 -22.88 11.18
C TRP A 256 15.41 -22.63 9.84
N THR A 257 15.67 -21.36 9.52
CA THR A 257 16.32 -20.98 8.26
C THR A 257 17.81 -21.28 8.23
N ALA A 258 18.50 -21.25 9.38
CA ALA A 258 19.93 -21.57 9.47
C ALA A 258 20.26 -23.04 9.14
N SER A 259 19.28 -23.93 9.23
CA SER A 259 19.44 -25.36 8.91
C SER A 259 19.39 -25.64 7.39
N LYS A 260 19.08 -24.65 6.56
CA LYS A 260 18.85 -24.81 5.13
C LYS A 260 20.06 -24.39 4.31
N SER A 261 20.32 -25.09 3.19
CA SER A 261 21.27 -24.60 2.19
C SER A 261 20.71 -23.37 1.47
N GLU A 262 21.55 -22.61 0.81
CA GLU A 262 21.12 -21.45 0.06
C GLU A 262 20.18 -21.83 -1.08
N GLU A 263 20.48 -22.88 -1.84
CA GLU A 263 19.62 -23.37 -2.93
C GLU A 263 18.24 -23.76 -2.42
N HIS A 264 18.19 -24.39 -1.24
CA HIS A 264 16.92 -24.77 -0.64
C HIS A 264 16.14 -23.56 -0.16
N MET A 265 16.81 -22.57 0.45
CA MET A 265 16.15 -21.29 0.79
C MET A 265 15.58 -20.61 -0.46
N GLN A 266 16.30 -20.55 -1.58
CA GLN A 266 15.77 -19.96 -2.82
C GLN A 266 14.50 -20.70 -3.33
N GLN A 267 14.39 -22.03 -3.11
CA GLN A 267 13.16 -22.78 -3.40
C GLN A 267 12.02 -22.38 -2.44
N ILE A 268 12.30 -22.28 -1.15
CA ILE A 268 11.36 -21.85 -0.11
C ILE A 268 10.81 -20.43 -0.41
N LEU A 269 11.67 -19.52 -0.86
CA LEU A 269 11.32 -18.14 -1.18
C LEU A 269 10.42 -17.99 -2.42
N ASN A 270 10.13 -19.08 -3.16
CA ASN A 270 9.09 -19.05 -4.20
C ASN A 270 7.67 -18.96 -3.60
N VAL A 271 7.49 -19.40 -2.34
CA VAL A 271 6.27 -19.18 -1.60
C VAL A 271 6.34 -17.80 -0.94
N GLU A 272 5.25 -17.03 -0.99
CA GLU A 272 5.18 -15.68 -0.45
C GLU A 272 5.59 -15.61 1.02
N TYR A 273 6.49 -14.67 1.34
CA TYR A 273 7.00 -14.49 2.71
C TYR A 273 6.80 -13.06 3.25
N GLY A 274 6.06 -12.22 2.52
CA GLY A 274 5.81 -10.84 2.91
C GLY A 274 7.11 -10.04 3.11
N GLY A 275 7.15 -9.19 4.10
CA GLY A 275 8.32 -8.40 4.49
C GLY A 275 9.14 -9.04 5.60
N MET A 276 9.39 -10.35 5.57
CA MET A 276 10.23 -11.01 6.59
C MET A 276 11.62 -10.39 6.71
N ASN A 277 12.22 -9.98 5.60
CA ASN A 277 13.47 -9.23 5.60
C ASN A 277 13.32 -7.87 6.30
N GLU A 278 12.25 -7.11 6.01
CA GLU A 278 11.98 -5.80 6.63
C GLU A 278 11.89 -5.91 8.16
N VAL A 279 11.04 -6.80 8.69
CA VAL A 279 10.81 -6.92 10.14
C VAL A 279 12.06 -7.39 10.88
N LEU A 280 12.87 -8.27 10.27
CA LEU A 280 14.12 -8.73 10.86
C LEU A 280 15.18 -7.62 10.87
N TYR A 281 15.27 -6.81 9.82
CA TYR A 281 16.13 -5.62 9.81
C TYR A 281 15.67 -4.56 10.82
N ASN A 282 14.37 -4.37 10.97
CA ASN A 282 13.82 -3.47 11.99
C ASN A 282 14.17 -3.96 13.40
N LEU A 283 14.03 -5.26 13.66
CA LEU A 283 14.42 -5.84 14.95
C LEU A 283 15.92 -5.70 15.21
N ALA A 284 16.76 -5.89 14.17
CA ALA A 284 18.19 -5.64 14.29
C ALA A 284 18.53 -4.19 14.64
N ALA A 285 17.77 -3.24 14.08
CA ALA A 285 17.97 -1.82 14.34
C ALA A 285 17.68 -1.45 15.80
N ILE A 286 16.51 -1.86 16.32
CA ILE A 286 16.09 -1.48 17.67
C ILE A 286 16.86 -2.22 18.78
N THR A 287 17.29 -3.46 18.51
CA THR A 287 18.01 -4.28 19.51
C THR A 287 19.54 -4.13 19.43
N GLY A 288 20.07 -3.56 18.34
CA GLY A 288 21.50 -3.54 18.07
C GLY A 288 22.11 -4.92 17.78
N ASN A 289 21.29 -5.96 17.65
CA ASN A 289 21.74 -7.34 17.43
C ASN A 289 21.74 -7.73 15.96
N ASP A 290 22.92 -7.75 15.36
CA ASP A 290 23.12 -8.05 13.93
C ASP A 290 22.76 -9.48 13.53
N ARG A 291 22.50 -10.38 14.49
CA ARG A 291 21.98 -11.72 14.22
C ARG A 291 20.68 -11.64 13.41
N TRP A 292 19.79 -10.76 13.79
CA TRP A 292 18.50 -10.59 13.11
C TRP A 292 18.66 -10.08 11.67
N ALA A 293 19.62 -9.18 11.46
CA ALA A 293 19.91 -8.72 10.09
C ALA A 293 20.47 -9.84 9.21
N ARG A 294 21.37 -10.67 9.75
CA ARG A 294 21.86 -11.86 9.01
C ARG A 294 20.75 -12.89 8.73
N THR A 295 19.77 -13.00 9.62
CA THR A 295 18.56 -13.80 9.37
C THR A 295 17.73 -13.18 8.24
N GLY A 296 17.58 -11.85 8.24
CA GLY A 296 16.90 -11.10 7.18
C GLY A 296 17.56 -11.30 5.81
N ASP A 297 18.89 -11.36 5.75
CA ASP A 297 19.65 -11.58 4.51
C ASP A 297 19.29 -12.92 3.84
N ARG A 298 18.86 -13.95 4.59
CA ARG A 298 18.41 -15.23 4.04
C ARG A 298 17.11 -15.13 3.25
N PHE A 299 16.34 -14.06 3.45
CA PHE A 299 15.11 -13.76 2.70
C PHE A 299 15.37 -12.88 1.46
N THR A 300 16.57 -12.95 0.90
CA THR A 300 16.92 -12.30 -0.37
C THR A 300 16.64 -13.22 -1.54
N LYS A 301 15.51 -13.01 -2.23
CA LYS A 301 15.05 -13.80 -3.38
C LYS A 301 15.81 -13.42 -4.63
N LYS A 302 16.83 -14.20 -5.00
CA LYS A 302 17.76 -13.87 -6.08
C LYS A 302 17.09 -13.73 -7.44
N ILE A 303 16.12 -14.60 -7.78
CA ILE A 303 15.40 -14.52 -9.06
C ILE A 303 14.69 -13.16 -9.27
N PHE A 304 14.32 -12.48 -8.18
CA PHE A 304 13.72 -11.16 -8.22
C PHE A 304 14.76 -10.04 -8.10
N PHE A 305 15.69 -10.15 -7.15
CA PHE A 305 16.62 -9.06 -6.88
C PHE A 305 17.77 -8.97 -7.90
N THR A 306 18.20 -10.08 -8.51
CA THR A 306 19.27 -10.04 -9.52
C THR A 306 18.92 -9.18 -10.73
N PRO A 307 17.74 -9.32 -11.37
CA PRO A 307 17.34 -8.41 -12.45
C PRO A 307 17.29 -6.93 -12.00
N LEU A 308 16.77 -6.65 -10.80
CA LEU A 308 16.70 -5.29 -10.29
C LEU A 308 18.08 -4.68 -10.06
N ALA A 309 19.05 -5.45 -9.54
CA ALA A 309 20.42 -5.00 -9.35
C ALA A 309 21.15 -4.75 -10.68
N LEU A 310 20.73 -5.41 -11.74
CA LEU A 310 21.18 -5.18 -13.12
C LEU A 310 20.36 -4.13 -13.87
N ARG A 311 19.42 -3.43 -13.17
CA ARG A 311 18.49 -2.45 -13.73
C ARG A 311 17.71 -2.99 -14.95
N SER A 312 17.30 -4.25 -14.86
CA SER A 312 16.49 -4.94 -15.88
C SER A 312 15.06 -5.11 -15.39
N ASP A 313 14.08 -4.56 -16.10
CA ASP A 313 12.66 -4.78 -15.82
C ASP A 313 12.25 -6.18 -16.28
N GLN A 314 12.11 -7.09 -15.33
CA GLN A 314 11.57 -8.44 -15.52
C GLN A 314 10.34 -8.68 -14.65
N LEU A 315 9.54 -7.63 -14.41
CA LEU A 315 8.38 -7.70 -13.52
C LEU A 315 7.17 -8.40 -14.17
N LYS A 316 7.10 -8.48 -15.49
CA LYS A 316 5.99 -9.15 -16.20
C LYS A 316 5.77 -10.58 -15.71
N GLY A 317 4.54 -10.88 -15.30
CA GLY A 317 4.15 -12.18 -14.74
C GLY A 317 4.41 -12.32 -13.25
N MET A 318 5.09 -11.36 -12.60
CA MET A 318 5.32 -11.42 -11.15
C MET A 318 4.13 -10.90 -10.36
N HIS A 319 3.85 -11.53 -9.24
CA HIS A 319 2.84 -11.13 -8.27
C HIS A 319 3.32 -9.88 -7.52
N MET A 320 2.63 -8.75 -7.69
CA MET A 320 3.10 -7.47 -7.19
C MET A 320 3.18 -7.44 -5.67
N ASN A 321 2.12 -7.89 -4.96
CA ASN A 321 2.07 -7.81 -3.51
C ASN A 321 3.12 -8.70 -2.81
N THR A 322 3.53 -9.81 -3.44
CA THR A 322 4.66 -10.62 -2.95
C THR A 322 5.95 -9.80 -2.96
N HIS A 323 6.21 -9.04 -4.02
CA HIS A 323 7.53 -8.47 -4.29
C HIS A 323 7.73 -7.04 -3.73
N VAL A 324 6.67 -6.21 -3.61
CA VAL A 324 6.84 -4.86 -3.04
C VAL A 324 7.34 -4.89 -1.60
N PRO A 325 6.82 -5.75 -0.69
CA PRO A 325 7.36 -5.87 0.67
C PRO A 325 8.84 -6.28 0.72
N GLU A 326 9.27 -7.14 -0.23
CA GLU A 326 10.67 -7.54 -0.35
C GLU A 326 11.57 -6.33 -0.63
N VAL A 327 11.12 -5.41 -1.51
CA VAL A 327 11.86 -4.17 -1.83
C VAL A 327 11.87 -3.20 -0.64
N ILE A 328 10.82 -3.15 0.17
CA ILE A 328 10.84 -2.36 1.41
C ILE A 328 11.94 -2.89 2.34
N GLY A 329 12.07 -4.21 2.47
CA GLY A 329 13.18 -4.83 3.20
C GLY A 329 14.55 -4.50 2.60
N ALA A 330 14.66 -4.45 1.26
CA ALA A 330 15.88 -4.01 0.59
C ALA A 330 16.22 -2.54 0.94
N ALA A 331 15.22 -1.66 0.93
CA ALA A 331 15.39 -0.27 1.35
C ALA A 331 15.88 -0.20 2.81
N ARG A 332 15.30 -0.99 3.71
CA ARG A 332 15.71 -1.02 5.11
C ARG A 332 17.13 -1.56 5.29
N ARG A 333 17.51 -2.59 4.52
CA ARG A 333 18.89 -3.10 4.51
C ARG A 333 19.89 -2.02 4.09
N TYR A 334 19.57 -1.26 3.03
CA TYR A 334 20.39 -0.12 2.61
C TYR A 334 20.59 0.89 3.74
N GLU A 335 19.54 1.20 4.49
CA GLU A 335 19.62 2.12 5.62
C GLU A 335 20.54 1.61 6.74
N LEU A 336 20.63 0.31 6.95
CA LEU A 336 21.50 -0.27 7.98
C LEU A 336 22.94 -0.50 7.54
N THR A 337 23.22 -0.60 6.23
CA THR A 337 24.52 -1.05 5.72
C THR A 337 25.19 -0.08 4.76
N GLN A 338 24.43 0.84 4.17
CA GLN A 338 24.82 1.63 3.00
C GLN A 338 25.33 0.79 1.82
N ASP A 339 24.92 -0.49 1.73
CA ASP A 339 25.16 -1.30 0.54
C ASP A 339 24.35 -0.75 -0.61
N PHE A 340 25.02 -0.04 -1.50
CA PHE A 340 24.42 0.73 -2.59
C PHE A 340 23.53 -0.14 -3.50
N ARG A 341 23.84 -1.43 -3.67
CA ARG A 341 23.01 -2.33 -4.50
C ARG A 341 21.55 -2.32 -4.06
N PHE A 342 21.29 -2.37 -2.76
CA PHE A 342 19.94 -2.40 -2.20
C PHE A 342 19.23 -1.05 -2.32
N GLY A 343 19.96 0.06 -2.19
CA GLY A 343 19.41 1.40 -2.45
C GLY A 343 19.04 1.60 -3.92
N ASP A 344 19.93 1.22 -4.84
CA ASP A 344 19.71 1.33 -6.29
C ASP A 344 18.56 0.44 -6.77
N MET A 345 18.49 -0.81 -6.31
CA MET A 345 17.36 -1.71 -6.60
C MET A 345 16.02 -1.11 -6.16
N SER A 346 15.97 -0.56 -4.95
CA SER A 346 14.75 0.06 -4.42
C SER A 346 14.30 1.26 -5.25
N GLN A 347 15.25 2.08 -5.66
CA GLN A 347 15.03 3.24 -6.53
C GLN A 347 14.56 2.80 -7.93
N PHE A 348 15.28 1.86 -8.55
CA PHE A 348 14.97 1.36 -9.88
C PHE A 348 13.59 0.70 -9.93
N PHE A 349 13.26 -0.12 -8.92
CA PHE A 349 11.95 -0.73 -8.81
C PHE A 349 10.82 0.32 -8.72
N PHE A 350 10.99 1.32 -7.85
CA PHE A 350 10.02 2.41 -7.73
C PHE A 350 9.81 3.13 -9.07
N ASP A 351 10.90 3.50 -9.73
CA ASP A 351 10.85 4.20 -11.01
C ASP A 351 10.16 3.35 -12.10
N THR A 352 10.49 2.06 -12.17
CA THR A 352 9.90 1.11 -13.12
C THR A 352 8.38 0.99 -12.94
N VAL A 353 7.92 0.87 -11.69
CA VAL A 353 6.48 0.76 -11.40
C VAL A 353 5.76 2.08 -11.69
N THR A 354 6.29 3.20 -11.18
CA THR A 354 5.58 4.49 -11.23
C THR A 354 5.62 5.17 -12.59
N GLN A 355 6.61 4.86 -13.43
CA GLN A 355 6.73 5.49 -14.75
C GLN A 355 6.05 4.72 -15.88
N ALA A 356 5.93 3.39 -15.75
CA ALA A 356 5.49 2.56 -16.87
C ALA A 356 4.35 1.57 -16.55
N ARG A 357 3.94 1.45 -15.27
CA ARG A 357 2.98 0.44 -14.84
C ARG A 357 1.89 0.98 -13.90
N MET A 358 1.73 2.29 -13.83
CA MET A 358 0.83 2.97 -12.90
C MET A 358 -0.42 3.48 -13.61
N TYR A 359 -1.59 3.12 -13.10
CA TYR A 359 -2.87 3.73 -13.51
C TYR A 359 -2.99 5.18 -13.01
N ALA A 360 -3.93 5.93 -13.56
CA ALA A 360 -4.16 7.34 -13.21
C ALA A 360 -4.34 7.57 -11.69
N THR A 361 -4.85 6.59 -10.96
CA THR A 361 -5.02 6.61 -9.50
C THR A 361 -3.72 6.45 -8.70
N GLY A 362 -2.63 6.09 -9.34
CA GLY A 362 -1.36 5.76 -8.69
C GLY A 362 -1.19 4.27 -8.33
N GLY A 363 -2.23 3.46 -8.44
CA GLY A 363 -2.13 2.01 -8.24
C GLY A 363 -1.60 1.27 -9.48
N SER A 364 -1.28 0.00 -9.32
CA SER A 364 -0.73 -0.87 -10.36
C SER A 364 -1.23 -2.30 -10.15
N SER A 365 -0.99 -3.18 -11.10
CA SER A 365 -1.36 -4.59 -11.16
C SER A 365 -2.76 -4.90 -11.69
N ASN A 366 -2.90 -6.12 -12.22
CA ASN A 366 -4.17 -6.73 -12.58
C ASN A 366 -4.12 -8.21 -12.17
N ASN A 367 -5.18 -8.73 -11.53
CA ASN A 367 -5.14 -10.02 -10.87
C ASN A 367 -3.88 -10.19 -10.00
N GLU A 368 -3.53 -9.15 -9.25
CA GLU A 368 -2.35 -9.08 -8.35
C GLU A 368 -0.99 -9.12 -9.05
N HIS A 369 -0.93 -9.26 -10.38
CA HIS A 369 0.31 -9.42 -11.15
C HIS A 369 0.51 -8.26 -12.12
N TRP A 370 1.74 -8.06 -12.58
CA TRP A 370 2.03 -7.28 -13.77
C TRP A 370 1.87 -8.17 -14.99
N LEU A 371 0.73 -8.09 -15.67
CA LEU A 371 0.38 -9.04 -16.74
C LEU A 371 0.95 -8.67 -18.11
N VAL A 372 1.39 -7.42 -18.27
CA VAL A 372 1.83 -6.86 -19.54
C VAL A 372 3.25 -6.29 -19.46
N ASP A 373 3.83 -6.00 -20.61
CA ASP A 373 5.08 -5.25 -20.72
C ASP A 373 4.90 -3.80 -20.24
N PRO A 374 5.98 -3.05 -19.93
CA PRO A 374 5.90 -1.63 -19.59
C PRO A 374 5.11 -0.84 -20.62
N ASP A 375 4.38 0.18 -20.17
CA ASP A 375 3.60 1.09 -21.03
C ASP A 375 2.43 0.46 -21.81
N HIS A 376 1.92 -0.72 -21.38
CA HIS A 376 0.79 -1.42 -22.03
C HIS A 376 -0.46 -1.50 -21.14
N LEU A 377 -0.77 -0.44 -20.40
CA LEU A 377 -1.91 -0.42 -19.47
C LEU A 377 -3.28 -0.48 -20.18
N GLY A 378 -3.40 0.03 -21.40
CA GLY A 378 -4.61 -0.08 -22.19
C GLY A 378 -4.96 -1.54 -22.50
N THR A 379 -3.93 -2.32 -22.81
CA THR A 379 -4.04 -3.79 -22.96
C THR A 379 -4.39 -4.45 -21.63
N GLU A 380 -3.72 -4.04 -20.53
CA GLU A 380 -3.91 -4.63 -19.20
C GLU A 380 -5.32 -4.42 -18.65
N ILE A 381 -5.92 -3.24 -18.82
CA ILE A 381 -7.29 -2.92 -18.39
C ILE A 381 -8.32 -3.89 -18.99
N ALA A 382 -8.08 -4.36 -20.21
CA ALA A 382 -9.00 -5.26 -20.90
C ALA A 382 -8.95 -6.73 -20.41
N ILE A 383 -7.92 -7.11 -19.61
CA ILE A 383 -7.71 -8.51 -19.21
C ILE A 383 -8.74 -8.96 -18.16
N SER A 384 -8.99 -8.15 -17.14
CA SER A 384 -9.97 -8.44 -16.10
C SER A 384 -10.47 -7.17 -15.41
N ALA A 385 -11.38 -7.32 -14.44
CA ALA A 385 -11.84 -6.22 -13.60
C ALA A 385 -11.06 -6.09 -12.28
N HIS A 386 -10.04 -6.91 -12.03
CA HIS A 386 -9.28 -6.98 -10.77
C HIS A 386 -8.03 -6.09 -10.81
N HIS A 387 -8.23 -4.81 -11.04
CA HIS A 387 -7.13 -3.84 -11.09
C HIS A 387 -6.73 -3.36 -9.70
N GLN A 388 -5.45 -3.05 -9.52
CA GLN A 388 -4.93 -2.28 -8.40
C GLN A 388 -5.27 -2.89 -7.04
N GLU A 389 -4.65 -4.00 -6.70
CA GLU A 389 -4.74 -4.54 -5.35
C GLU A 389 -4.34 -3.51 -4.30
N CYS A 390 -5.17 -3.34 -3.27
CA CYS A 390 -4.99 -2.33 -2.24
C CYS A 390 -3.69 -2.49 -1.44
N CYS A 391 -3.23 -3.73 -1.19
CA CYS A 391 -1.96 -3.99 -0.52
C CYS A 391 -0.77 -3.46 -1.31
N CYS A 392 -0.81 -3.57 -2.64
CA CYS A 392 0.26 -3.08 -3.50
C CYS A 392 0.44 -1.57 -3.37
N ALA A 393 -0.67 -0.81 -3.41
CA ALA A 393 -0.66 0.64 -3.23
C ALA A 393 -0.13 1.03 -1.84
N TYR A 394 -0.58 0.36 -0.78
CA TYR A 394 -0.11 0.56 0.59
C TYR A 394 1.41 0.33 0.71
N ASN A 395 1.92 -0.77 0.19
CA ASN A 395 3.33 -1.11 0.24
C ASN A 395 4.19 -0.16 -0.60
N MET A 396 3.72 0.28 -1.76
CA MET A 396 4.39 1.32 -2.55
C MET A 396 4.48 2.65 -1.80
N MET A 397 3.46 3.04 -1.04
CA MET A 397 3.51 4.23 -0.18
C MET A 397 4.54 4.06 0.96
N LYS A 398 4.70 2.87 1.54
CA LYS A 398 5.79 2.58 2.50
C LYS A 398 7.15 2.77 1.84
N LEU A 399 7.39 2.17 0.67
CA LEU A 399 8.64 2.32 -0.08
C LEU A 399 8.94 3.80 -0.40
N THR A 400 7.92 4.54 -0.84
CA THR A 400 8.02 5.98 -1.15
C THR A 400 8.60 6.78 0.02
N ARG A 401 8.23 6.46 1.26
CA ARG A 401 8.74 7.16 2.45
C ARG A 401 10.23 6.94 2.69
N HIS A 402 10.76 5.74 2.42
CA HIS A 402 12.20 5.48 2.48
C HIS A 402 12.95 6.33 1.45
N LEU A 403 12.52 6.27 0.19
CA LEU A 403 13.16 7.00 -0.92
C LEU A 403 13.11 8.52 -0.70
N TYR A 404 11.97 9.02 -0.22
CA TYR A 404 11.83 10.43 0.15
C TYR A 404 12.77 10.83 1.28
N GLY A 405 12.89 10.01 2.32
CA GLY A 405 13.81 10.23 3.43
C GLY A 405 15.26 10.35 2.98
N TRP A 406 15.67 9.60 1.96
CA TRP A 406 17.04 9.66 1.43
C TRP A 406 17.31 10.90 0.59
N GLN A 407 16.37 11.30 -0.25
CA GLN A 407 16.61 12.28 -1.32
C GLN A 407 15.92 13.62 -1.09
N GLY A 408 14.73 13.65 -0.50
CA GLY A 408 13.92 14.86 -0.32
C GLY A 408 13.35 15.42 -1.62
N ASP A 409 13.21 14.57 -2.66
CA ASP A 409 12.65 14.96 -3.95
C ASP A 409 11.11 15.00 -3.89
N ALA A 410 10.52 16.11 -4.36
CA ALA A 410 9.07 16.33 -4.33
C ALA A 410 8.28 15.27 -5.12
N ARG A 411 8.86 14.65 -6.13
CA ARG A 411 8.22 13.63 -6.97
C ARG A 411 7.68 12.43 -6.17
N TYR A 412 8.36 12.08 -5.07
CA TYR A 412 7.88 11.02 -4.18
C TYR A 412 6.60 11.42 -3.47
N MET A 413 6.49 12.68 -3.07
CA MET A 413 5.30 13.19 -2.41
C MET A 413 4.17 13.46 -3.40
N ASP A 414 4.47 13.77 -4.66
CA ASP A 414 3.47 13.84 -5.74
C ASP A 414 2.85 12.44 -5.99
N TYR A 415 3.66 11.38 -6.01
CA TYR A 415 3.17 10.00 -6.09
C TYR A 415 2.34 9.63 -4.84
N TYR A 416 2.87 9.91 -3.65
CA TYR A 416 2.18 9.60 -2.39
C TYR A 416 0.81 10.26 -2.30
N GLU A 417 0.72 11.55 -2.63
CA GLU A 417 -0.53 12.32 -2.68
C GLU A 417 -1.54 11.73 -3.68
N ARG A 418 -1.07 11.38 -4.89
CA ARG A 418 -1.89 10.76 -5.93
C ARG A 418 -2.53 9.46 -5.43
N VAL A 419 -1.74 8.57 -4.86
CA VAL A 419 -2.22 7.29 -4.32
C VAL A 419 -3.16 7.53 -3.13
N LEU A 420 -2.79 8.39 -2.20
CA LEU A 420 -3.59 8.68 -1.01
C LEU A 420 -4.98 9.21 -1.39
N LEU A 421 -5.05 10.23 -2.24
CA LEU A 421 -6.31 10.88 -2.60
C LEU A 421 -7.21 10.01 -3.47
N ASN A 422 -6.65 9.29 -4.44
CA ASN A 422 -7.45 8.62 -5.48
C ASN A 422 -7.65 7.13 -5.25
N HIS A 423 -6.63 6.46 -4.68
CA HIS A 423 -6.73 5.04 -4.38
C HIS A 423 -7.17 4.84 -2.93
N ARG A 424 -6.36 5.27 -1.96
CA ARG A 424 -6.56 4.88 -0.56
C ARG A 424 -7.81 5.49 0.07
N LEU A 425 -8.02 6.79 -0.04
CA LEU A 425 -9.27 7.43 0.41
C LEU A 425 -10.49 7.03 -0.44
N GLY A 426 -10.24 6.43 -1.61
CA GLY A 426 -11.29 5.92 -2.48
C GLY A 426 -11.77 4.50 -2.15
N VAL A 427 -11.15 3.78 -1.22
CA VAL A 427 -11.44 2.36 -0.97
C VAL A 427 -11.86 2.03 0.46
N ILE A 428 -12.03 3.02 1.32
CA ILE A 428 -12.64 2.89 2.65
C ILE A 428 -14.06 3.44 2.61
N GLU A 429 -15.03 2.62 2.97
CA GLU A 429 -16.43 3.03 3.01
C GLU A 429 -16.69 3.95 4.21
N PRO A 430 -17.35 5.09 3.98
CA PRO A 430 -17.82 5.95 5.05
C PRO A 430 -18.65 5.19 6.09
N GLU A 431 -18.48 5.53 7.37
CA GLU A 431 -19.18 5.01 8.54
C GLU A 431 -18.79 3.57 8.93
N SER A 432 -18.83 2.58 8.01
CA SER A 432 -18.51 1.19 8.31
C SER A 432 -17.01 0.92 8.49
N GLY A 433 -16.16 1.67 7.77
CA GLY A 433 -14.72 1.41 7.72
C GLY A 433 -14.35 0.16 6.90
N HIS A 434 -15.31 -0.44 6.20
CA HIS A 434 -15.05 -1.57 5.31
C HIS A 434 -14.21 -1.12 4.12
N THR A 435 -13.31 -2.00 3.67
CA THR A 435 -12.38 -1.71 2.57
C THR A 435 -12.57 -2.66 1.40
N THR A 436 -12.11 -2.24 0.23
CA THR A 436 -12.10 -3.11 -0.96
C THR A 436 -10.80 -3.92 -1.03
N TYR A 437 -10.80 -4.98 -1.83
CA TYR A 437 -9.59 -5.70 -2.22
C TYR A 437 -8.95 -5.03 -3.45
N PHE A 438 -9.72 -4.87 -4.51
CA PHE A 438 -9.33 -4.21 -5.75
C PHE A 438 -10.03 -2.87 -5.93
N LEU A 439 -9.39 -1.94 -6.62
CA LEU A 439 -10.01 -0.76 -7.17
C LEU A 439 -10.08 -0.90 -8.69
N SER A 440 -11.21 -1.35 -9.19
CA SER A 440 -11.38 -1.67 -10.61
C SER A 440 -11.31 -0.43 -11.50
N MET A 441 -10.63 -0.56 -12.64
CA MET A 441 -10.61 0.42 -13.72
C MET A 441 -11.50 -0.01 -14.90
N ALA A 442 -12.24 -1.11 -14.77
CA ALA A 442 -13.19 -1.56 -15.78
C ALA A 442 -14.34 -0.56 -15.96
N PRO A 443 -14.84 -0.35 -17.17
CA PRO A 443 -15.99 0.52 -17.43
C PRO A 443 -17.22 0.08 -16.64
N GLY A 444 -17.83 1.04 -15.89
CA GLY A 444 -19.01 0.75 -15.07
C GLY A 444 -18.76 -0.12 -13.85
N ALA A 445 -17.54 -0.16 -13.34
CA ALA A 445 -17.17 -0.85 -12.12
C ALA A 445 -17.86 -0.30 -10.87
N TRP A 446 -17.78 -1.03 -9.78
CA TRP A 446 -18.17 -0.61 -8.43
C TRP A 446 -17.12 -1.08 -7.42
N LYS A 447 -17.26 -0.66 -6.17
CA LYS A 447 -16.39 -1.06 -5.06
C LYS A 447 -17.04 -2.22 -4.31
N THR A 448 -16.35 -3.37 -4.25
CA THR A 448 -16.76 -4.54 -3.45
C THR A 448 -16.09 -4.45 -2.08
N LEU A 449 -16.88 -4.50 -1.02
CA LEU A 449 -16.44 -4.24 0.34
C LEU A 449 -16.18 -5.52 1.12
N CYS A 450 -15.25 -5.49 2.05
CA CYS A 450 -15.10 -6.53 3.05
C CYS A 450 -16.31 -6.52 4.02
N THR A 451 -16.40 -7.55 4.85
CA THR A 451 -17.39 -7.64 5.92
C THR A 451 -16.72 -7.58 7.29
N GLN A 452 -17.49 -7.31 8.34
CA GLN A 452 -16.98 -7.19 9.70
C GLN A 452 -16.33 -8.47 10.23
N PHE A 453 -16.79 -9.67 9.80
CA PHE A 453 -16.41 -10.94 10.43
C PHE A 453 -16.05 -12.09 9.47
N ASP A 454 -16.20 -11.91 8.14
CA ASP A 454 -16.14 -13.04 7.22
C ASP A 454 -15.25 -12.82 5.99
N SER A 455 -14.45 -11.75 5.93
CA SER A 455 -13.53 -11.46 4.83
C SER A 455 -12.07 -11.61 5.25
N PHE A 456 -11.56 -10.67 5.99
CA PHE A 456 -10.17 -10.63 6.49
C PHE A 456 -9.12 -10.85 5.40
N TRP A 457 -9.35 -10.32 4.22
CA TRP A 457 -8.35 -10.32 3.15
C TRP A 457 -7.09 -9.58 3.58
N CYS A 458 -5.96 -9.83 2.92
CA CYS A 458 -4.74 -9.04 3.14
C CYS A 458 -5.02 -7.53 3.04
N CYS A 459 -5.87 -7.12 2.11
CA CYS A 459 -6.25 -5.71 1.90
C CYS A 459 -7.09 -5.12 3.03
N THR A 460 -7.91 -5.92 3.73
CA THR A 460 -8.57 -5.49 4.97
C THR A 460 -7.52 -5.15 6.04
N GLY A 461 -6.47 -5.96 6.13
CA GLY A 461 -5.36 -5.76 7.05
C GLY A 461 -4.52 -4.53 6.72
N THR A 462 -4.07 -4.37 5.48
CA THR A 462 -3.29 -3.19 5.08
C THR A 462 -4.10 -1.90 5.16
N GLY A 463 -5.41 -1.95 4.93
CA GLY A 463 -6.32 -0.84 5.19
C GLY A 463 -6.33 -0.46 6.67
N ALA A 464 -6.51 -1.44 7.56
CA ALA A 464 -6.48 -1.21 9.00
C ALA A 464 -5.20 -0.50 9.46
N GLU A 465 -4.04 -0.92 8.95
CA GLU A 465 -2.76 -0.29 9.26
C GLU A 465 -2.67 1.15 8.72
N GLU A 466 -3.08 1.38 7.48
CA GLU A 466 -2.87 2.65 6.80
C GLU A 466 -3.71 3.77 7.41
N TYR A 467 -5.03 3.53 7.60
CA TYR A 467 -5.89 4.54 8.16
C TYR A 467 -5.61 4.83 9.65
N ALA A 468 -4.77 4.01 10.28
CA ALA A 468 -4.26 4.25 11.62
C ALA A 468 -3.14 5.30 11.69
N LYS A 469 -2.41 5.55 10.59
CA LYS A 469 -1.19 6.39 10.56
C LYS A 469 -1.21 7.49 9.50
N LEU A 470 -2.37 7.99 9.10
CA LEU A 470 -2.54 8.99 8.03
C LEU A 470 -1.82 10.32 8.27
N ASN A 471 -1.41 10.60 9.50
CA ASN A 471 -0.65 11.80 9.87
C ASN A 471 0.88 11.67 9.64
N ASN A 472 1.40 10.49 9.33
CA ASN A 472 2.84 10.21 9.38
C ASN A 472 3.66 10.75 8.21
N THR A 473 3.04 11.33 7.17
CA THR A 473 3.73 11.77 5.94
C THR A 473 3.46 13.24 5.60
N ILE A 474 2.57 13.92 6.37
CA ILE A 474 2.22 15.32 6.13
C ILE A 474 3.45 16.21 6.27
N TYR A 475 4.30 15.94 7.27
CA TYR A 475 5.48 16.72 7.59
C TYR A 475 6.73 15.86 7.71
N TYR A 476 7.84 16.42 7.27
CA TYR A 476 9.18 15.90 7.48
C TYR A 476 10.09 17.03 7.97
N HIS A 477 11.26 16.69 8.48
CA HIS A 477 12.27 17.65 8.85
C HIS A 477 13.69 17.15 8.57
N ASP A 478 14.61 18.07 8.35
CA ASP A 478 16.03 17.87 8.55
C ASP A 478 16.47 18.59 9.86
N ASN A 479 17.74 18.96 9.99
CA ASN A 479 18.20 19.66 11.18
C ASN A 479 17.67 21.11 11.28
N ASP A 480 17.38 21.77 10.13
CA ASP A 480 17.15 23.20 10.04
C ASP A 480 15.83 23.57 9.36
N ALA A 481 15.20 22.64 8.66
CA ALA A 481 14.01 22.89 7.86
C ALA A 481 12.85 21.95 8.21
N LEU A 482 11.66 22.54 8.29
CA LEU A 482 10.36 21.85 8.27
C LEU A 482 9.89 21.74 6.83
N TYR A 483 9.56 20.52 6.39
CA TYR A 483 8.98 20.23 5.07
C TYR A 483 7.49 19.97 5.20
N VAL A 484 6.68 20.72 4.49
CA VAL A 484 5.23 20.55 4.39
C VAL A 484 4.93 19.86 3.07
N ASN A 485 4.55 18.59 3.12
CA ASN A 485 4.42 17.73 1.96
C ASN A 485 2.98 17.55 1.48
N LEU A 486 2.04 17.42 2.42
CA LEU A 486 0.64 17.16 2.12
C LEU A 486 -0.22 18.26 2.77
N PHE A 487 -1.33 18.59 2.10
CA PHE A 487 -2.18 19.71 2.49
C PHE A 487 -3.48 19.23 3.15
N PHE A 488 -3.39 18.92 4.45
CA PHE A 488 -4.52 18.50 5.29
C PHE A 488 -4.52 19.30 6.58
N ALA A 489 -5.73 19.66 7.06
CA ALA A 489 -5.88 20.41 8.31
C ALA A 489 -5.24 19.64 9.47
N SER A 490 -4.17 20.19 9.99
CA SER A 490 -3.30 19.51 10.97
C SER A 490 -2.42 20.49 11.73
N ARG A 491 -1.76 19.97 12.76
CA ARG A 491 -0.76 20.70 13.54
C ARG A 491 0.46 19.83 13.72
N VAL A 492 1.66 20.40 13.56
CA VAL A 492 2.94 19.75 13.84
C VAL A 492 3.64 20.46 15.00
N HIS A 493 4.23 19.66 15.89
CA HIS A 493 5.07 20.13 16.98
C HIS A 493 6.49 19.58 16.83
N TRP A 494 7.39 20.41 16.35
CA TRP A 494 8.82 20.09 16.27
C TRP A 494 9.51 20.40 17.61
N ARG A 495 9.45 19.43 18.52
CA ARG A 495 9.87 19.61 19.94
C ARG A 495 11.31 20.03 20.09
N GLU A 496 12.23 19.40 19.33
CA GLU A 496 13.68 19.67 19.41
C GLU A 496 14.03 21.11 19.03
N ARG A 497 13.17 21.77 18.26
CA ARG A 497 13.37 23.15 17.80
C ARG A 497 12.44 24.16 18.47
N GLY A 498 11.51 23.73 19.30
CA GLY A 498 10.50 24.60 19.87
C GLY A 498 9.61 25.29 18.83
N VAL A 499 9.32 24.58 17.75
CA VAL A 499 8.48 25.08 16.65
C VAL A 499 7.13 24.38 16.68
N ARG A 500 6.04 25.14 16.58
CA ARG A 500 4.70 24.62 16.36
C ARG A 500 4.07 25.36 15.19
N VAL A 501 3.59 24.59 14.21
CA VAL A 501 2.92 25.10 13.02
C VAL A 501 1.56 24.44 12.89
N ARG A 502 0.54 25.25 12.62
CA ARG A 502 -0.81 24.79 12.30
C ARG A 502 -1.08 25.00 10.82
N GLN A 503 -1.59 24.00 10.17
CA GLN A 503 -2.06 24.07 8.79
C GLN A 503 -3.59 24.12 8.77
N ARG A 504 -4.15 25.16 8.16
CA ARG A 504 -5.57 25.31 7.89
C ARG A 504 -5.82 25.19 6.40
N THR A 505 -6.70 24.30 6.04
CA THR A 505 -7.07 24.06 4.65
C THR A 505 -8.34 23.24 4.56
N SER A 506 -9.09 23.42 3.49
CA SER A 506 -10.13 22.52 3.02
C SER A 506 -9.74 21.84 1.70
N PHE A 507 -8.41 21.75 1.41
CA PHE A 507 -7.91 21.01 0.26
C PHE A 507 -8.40 19.55 0.34
N PRO A 508 -8.84 18.95 -0.77
CA PRO A 508 -8.77 19.45 -2.16
C PRO A 508 -10.01 20.26 -2.63
N GLU A 509 -10.94 20.59 -1.77
CA GLU A 509 -12.11 21.43 -2.13
C GLU A 509 -11.72 22.89 -2.37
N SER A 510 -10.62 23.33 -1.76
CA SER A 510 -10.03 24.66 -1.97
C SER A 510 -8.60 24.53 -2.50
N GLU A 511 -8.20 25.44 -3.38
CA GLU A 511 -6.84 25.58 -3.89
C GLU A 511 -5.88 26.24 -2.90
N GLN A 512 -6.34 26.56 -1.68
CA GLN A 512 -5.58 27.34 -0.71
C GLN A 512 -5.25 26.53 0.55
N THR A 513 -4.06 26.79 1.07
CA THR A 513 -3.63 26.34 2.40
C THR A 513 -2.97 27.49 3.15
N GLU A 514 -3.20 27.57 4.46
CA GLU A 514 -2.60 28.54 5.36
C GLU A 514 -1.75 27.82 6.42
N LEU A 515 -0.48 28.19 6.55
CA LEU A 515 0.43 27.75 7.60
C LEU A 515 0.57 28.88 8.63
N ILE A 516 0.25 28.59 9.89
CA ILE A 516 0.30 29.55 11.00
C ILE A 516 1.39 29.11 11.96
N VAL A 517 2.37 29.95 12.21
CA VAL A 517 3.40 29.72 13.22
C VAL A 517 2.81 30.00 14.60
N GLU A 518 2.57 28.96 15.40
CA GLU A 518 2.01 29.08 16.74
C GLU A 518 3.13 29.25 17.79
N GLU A 519 4.30 28.63 17.60
CA GLU A 519 5.49 28.75 18.43
C GLU A 519 6.74 28.79 17.55
N SER A 520 7.73 29.60 17.93
CA SER A 520 9.00 29.73 17.19
C SER A 520 10.13 30.12 18.13
N PRO A 521 11.35 29.57 17.96
CA PRO A 521 12.56 30.06 18.62
C PRO A 521 12.97 31.43 18.07
N ALA A 522 13.90 32.09 18.76
CA ALA A 522 14.45 33.36 18.32
C ALA A 522 15.36 33.23 17.07
N GLU A 523 15.98 32.09 16.89
CA GLU A 523 16.84 31.77 15.76
C GLU A 523 16.04 31.58 14.48
N PRO A 524 16.63 31.90 13.31
CA PRO A 524 15.97 31.64 12.05
C PRO A 524 15.89 30.13 11.79
N TRP A 525 14.81 29.70 11.15
CA TRP A 525 14.64 28.36 10.62
C TRP A 525 13.92 28.40 9.28
N THR A 526 13.97 27.29 8.55
CA THR A 526 13.47 27.20 7.20
C THR A 526 12.15 26.42 7.16
N MET A 527 11.16 26.98 6.47
CA MET A 527 9.94 26.27 6.06
C MET A 527 10.03 25.97 4.56
N ARG A 528 9.83 24.72 4.18
CA ARG A 528 9.79 24.26 2.79
C ARG A 528 8.40 23.75 2.46
N LEU A 529 7.72 24.41 1.55
CA LEU A 529 6.38 24.08 1.11
C LEU A 529 6.47 23.36 -0.22
N ARG A 530 5.95 22.15 -0.32
CA ARG A 530 5.88 21.46 -1.60
C ARG A 530 4.99 22.25 -2.58
N ILE A 531 5.46 22.43 -3.78
CA ILE A 531 4.70 22.92 -4.91
C ILE A 531 4.40 21.72 -5.80
N PRO A 532 3.18 21.16 -5.75
CA PRO A 532 2.85 19.93 -6.45
C PRO A 532 3.08 20.04 -7.96
N ALA A 533 3.47 18.93 -8.61
CA ALA A 533 3.70 18.92 -10.05
C ALA A 533 2.43 19.22 -10.87
N TRP A 534 1.25 18.90 -10.32
CA TRP A 534 -0.03 19.13 -11.00
C TRP A 534 -0.49 20.60 -11.00
N THR A 535 0.06 21.48 -10.14
CA THR A 535 -0.31 22.89 -10.12
C THR A 535 0.32 23.65 -11.28
N THR A 536 -0.12 24.88 -11.50
CA THR A 536 0.41 25.74 -12.57
C THR A 536 1.51 26.67 -12.06
N ALA A 537 2.24 27.31 -12.97
CA ALA A 537 3.19 28.37 -12.64
C ALA A 537 2.53 29.62 -12.01
N ALA A 538 1.19 29.71 -12.06
CA ALA A 538 0.43 30.78 -11.42
C ALA A 538 0.22 30.54 -9.92
N ASN A 539 0.88 29.54 -9.29
CA ASN A 539 0.88 29.38 -7.84
C ASN A 539 1.44 30.66 -7.19
N ALA A 540 0.86 31.02 -6.06
CA ALA A 540 1.21 32.25 -5.37
C ALA A 540 1.35 32.01 -3.88
N ALA A 541 2.34 32.65 -3.27
CA ALA A 541 2.52 32.63 -1.83
C ALA A 541 2.43 34.05 -1.25
N ARG A 542 1.85 34.15 -0.05
CA ARG A 542 1.77 35.40 0.71
C ARG A 542 2.32 35.17 2.12
N LEU A 543 2.98 36.17 2.66
CA LEU A 543 3.45 36.17 4.03
C LEU A 543 2.79 37.35 4.76
N ASN A 544 1.99 37.04 5.79
CA ASN A 544 1.22 38.05 6.52
C ASN A 544 0.40 38.94 5.57
N SER A 545 -0.32 38.32 4.66
CA SER A 545 -1.14 38.94 3.60
C SER A 545 -0.37 39.73 2.54
N LYS A 546 0.98 39.81 2.61
CA LYS A 546 1.80 40.46 1.60
C LYS A 546 2.28 39.43 0.58
N PRO A 547 2.09 39.67 -0.72
CA PRO A 547 2.62 38.80 -1.75
C PRO A 547 4.14 38.60 -1.57
N LEU A 548 4.59 37.37 -1.82
CA LEU A 548 6.01 37.07 -1.96
C LEU A 548 6.37 37.17 -3.45
N ASP A 549 7.49 37.82 -3.74
CA ASP A 549 8.03 37.94 -5.12
C ASP A 549 8.67 36.61 -5.62
N VAL A 550 8.25 35.50 -5.03
CA VAL A 550 8.74 34.15 -5.37
C VAL A 550 7.57 33.25 -5.64
N ALA A 551 7.42 32.81 -6.87
CA ALA A 551 6.58 31.66 -7.21
C ALA A 551 7.36 30.36 -7.01
N GLY A 552 6.70 29.34 -6.50
CA GLY A 552 7.31 28.01 -6.44
C GLY A 552 7.29 27.33 -7.81
N THR A 553 8.35 26.62 -8.16
CA THR A 553 8.37 25.80 -9.36
C THR A 553 7.54 24.53 -9.12
N PRO A 554 6.55 24.17 -9.96
CA PRO A 554 5.85 22.90 -9.85
C PRO A 554 6.81 21.70 -9.79
N GLY A 555 6.52 20.72 -8.94
CA GLY A 555 7.39 19.56 -8.69
C GLY A 555 8.61 19.88 -7.83
N SER A 556 8.58 20.95 -7.02
CA SER A 556 9.70 21.36 -6.17
C SER A 556 9.23 21.89 -4.80
N TYR A 557 10.11 22.59 -4.08
CA TYR A 557 9.81 23.23 -2.80
C TYR A 557 10.03 24.74 -2.85
N LEU A 558 9.03 25.51 -2.43
CA LEU A 558 9.20 26.90 -2.05
C LEU A 558 9.92 26.97 -0.70
N THR A 559 11.07 27.63 -0.66
CA THR A 559 11.91 27.70 0.55
C THR A 559 11.84 29.09 1.17
N LEU A 560 11.45 29.15 2.44
CA LEU A 560 11.30 30.38 3.20
C LEU A 560 12.17 30.31 4.46
N THR A 561 13.30 31.01 4.47
CA THR A 561 14.21 31.09 5.63
C THR A 561 14.11 32.46 6.29
N ARG A 562 13.75 32.49 7.57
CA ARG A 562 13.63 33.75 8.33
C ARG A 562 13.56 33.52 9.84
N ARG A 563 13.63 34.60 10.60
CA ARG A 563 13.21 34.61 12.01
C ARG A 563 11.68 34.70 12.05
N TRP A 564 11.06 33.57 12.30
CA TRP A 564 9.61 33.49 12.42
C TRP A 564 9.14 34.03 13.76
N LYS A 565 7.95 34.59 13.77
CA LYS A 565 7.28 35.07 14.99
C LYS A 565 5.96 34.34 15.16
N GLN A 566 5.55 34.18 16.41
CA GLN A 566 4.19 33.70 16.70
C GLN A 566 3.17 34.56 15.98
N GLY A 567 2.23 33.92 15.29
CA GLY A 567 1.17 34.57 14.49
C GLY A 567 1.59 34.84 13.04
N ASP A 568 2.85 34.61 12.62
CA ASP A 568 3.22 34.68 11.21
C ASP A 568 2.43 33.65 10.42
N ARG A 569 1.97 34.07 9.22
CA ARG A 569 1.11 33.26 8.34
C ARG A 569 1.69 33.17 6.94
N VAL A 570 1.75 31.97 6.42
CA VAL A 570 2.07 31.72 5.01
C VAL A 570 0.82 31.17 4.34
N GLU A 571 0.30 31.89 3.37
CA GLU A 571 -0.80 31.46 2.52
C GLU A 571 -0.20 30.96 1.19
N LEU A 572 -0.56 29.76 0.77
CA LEU A 572 -0.16 29.18 -0.52
C LEU A 572 -1.41 28.89 -1.34
N THR A 573 -1.45 29.42 -2.57
CA THR A 573 -2.49 29.12 -3.55
C THR A 573 -1.91 28.21 -4.62
N MET A 574 -2.56 27.10 -4.88
CA MET A 574 -2.13 26.06 -5.85
C MET A 574 -3.26 25.86 -6.87
N PRO A 575 -3.30 26.67 -7.96
CA PRO A 575 -4.38 26.57 -8.92
C PRO A 575 -4.48 25.17 -9.53
N MET A 576 -5.69 24.62 -9.51
CA MET A 576 -6.02 23.34 -10.13
C MET A 576 -6.53 23.55 -11.55
N ARG A 577 -6.23 22.63 -12.42
CA ARG A 577 -6.76 22.60 -13.79
C ARG A 577 -7.26 21.21 -14.15
N LEU A 578 -8.19 21.18 -15.06
CA LEU A 578 -8.64 19.94 -15.67
C LEU A 578 -7.59 19.49 -16.70
N THR A 579 -7.16 18.24 -16.59
CA THR A 579 -6.20 17.62 -17.50
C THR A 579 -6.68 16.25 -17.96
N ALA A 580 -6.22 15.80 -19.12
CA ALA A 580 -6.39 14.45 -19.61
C ALA A 580 -5.06 13.70 -19.55
N GLU A 581 -5.08 12.47 -19.05
CA GLU A 581 -3.95 11.54 -19.06
C GLU A 581 -4.28 10.37 -20.00
N PRO A 582 -3.76 10.35 -21.24
CA PRO A 582 -3.94 9.24 -22.15
C PRO A 582 -3.06 8.05 -21.75
N LEU A 583 -3.51 6.83 -22.03
CA LEU A 583 -2.68 5.64 -21.94
C LEU A 583 -1.66 5.62 -23.07
N ARG A 584 -0.45 5.12 -22.81
CA ARG A 584 0.66 5.20 -23.79
C ARG A 584 0.46 4.27 -24.98
N ASP A 585 -0.09 3.06 -24.73
CA ASP A 585 -0.41 2.07 -25.77
C ASP A 585 -1.79 2.29 -26.43
N ASP A 586 -2.63 3.14 -25.85
CA ASP A 586 -3.95 3.51 -26.39
C ASP A 586 -4.27 4.97 -26.05
N PRO A 587 -3.74 5.95 -26.81
CA PRO A 587 -3.98 7.38 -26.54
C PRO A 587 -5.44 7.81 -26.65
N THR A 588 -6.32 6.99 -27.27
CA THR A 588 -7.76 7.26 -27.32
C THR A 588 -8.43 6.96 -25.97
N ARG A 589 -7.80 6.15 -25.14
CA ARG A 589 -8.27 5.84 -23.79
C ARG A 589 -7.63 6.77 -22.77
N GLN A 590 -8.45 7.62 -22.17
CA GLN A 590 -7.98 8.73 -21.33
C GLN A 590 -8.67 8.76 -19.96
N ALA A 591 -7.93 9.13 -18.92
CA ALA A 591 -8.48 9.52 -17.62
C ALA A 591 -8.47 11.05 -17.50
N PHE A 592 -9.45 11.62 -16.77
CA PHE A 592 -9.52 13.06 -16.51
C PHE A 592 -9.19 13.34 -15.05
N LEU A 593 -8.40 14.38 -14.84
CA LEU A 593 -7.99 14.82 -13.51
C LEU A 593 -8.30 16.30 -13.30
N TYR A 594 -8.65 16.67 -12.08
CA TYR A 594 -8.70 18.07 -11.64
C TYR A 594 -7.69 18.29 -10.51
N GLY A 595 -6.61 18.97 -10.82
CA GLY A 595 -5.44 19.01 -9.94
C GLY A 595 -4.94 17.59 -9.63
N PRO A 596 -4.88 17.16 -8.35
CA PRO A 596 -4.45 15.80 -7.98
C PRO A 596 -5.57 14.76 -8.05
N LEU A 597 -6.83 15.16 -8.28
CA LEU A 597 -8.00 14.28 -8.18
C LEU A 597 -8.32 13.63 -9.51
N VAL A 598 -8.41 12.31 -9.51
CA VAL A 598 -8.96 11.53 -10.63
C VAL A 598 -10.49 11.65 -10.61
N LEU A 599 -11.04 12.06 -11.74
CA LEU A 599 -12.48 12.20 -11.93
C LEU A 599 -13.08 10.91 -12.48
N ALA A 600 -14.14 10.44 -11.84
CA ALA A 600 -14.88 9.26 -12.24
C ALA A 600 -16.30 9.63 -12.70
N GLY A 601 -16.72 9.14 -13.86
CA GLY A 601 -18.09 9.30 -14.33
C GLY A 601 -19.05 8.49 -13.48
N GLN A 602 -20.18 9.10 -13.16
CA GLN A 602 -21.19 8.53 -12.27
C GLN A 602 -22.30 7.87 -13.09
N PHE A 603 -22.62 6.62 -12.77
CA PHE A 603 -23.69 5.87 -13.38
C PHE A 603 -24.70 5.41 -12.33
N PRO A 604 -25.97 5.19 -12.71
CA PRO A 604 -27.00 4.77 -11.76
C PRO A 604 -26.58 3.54 -10.97
N LYS A 605 -26.89 3.53 -9.68
CA LYS A 605 -26.75 2.35 -8.84
C LYS A 605 -27.70 1.28 -9.38
N VAL A 606 -27.14 0.18 -9.86
CA VAL A 606 -27.90 -1.01 -10.19
C VAL A 606 -27.94 -1.86 -8.93
N ALA A 607 -29.12 -2.36 -8.54
CA ALA A 607 -29.21 -3.29 -7.42
C ALA A 607 -28.38 -4.53 -7.74
N LEU A 608 -27.31 -4.71 -7.02
CA LEU A 608 -26.50 -5.93 -7.09
C LEU A 608 -27.12 -6.97 -6.17
N PRO A 609 -27.07 -8.26 -6.53
CA PRO A 609 -27.30 -9.32 -5.55
C PRO A 609 -26.38 -9.13 -4.37
N GLU A 610 -26.88 -9.30 -3.13
CA GLU A 610 -26.13 -9.08 -1.89
C GLU A 610 -24.75 -9.79 -1.89
N HIS A 611 -24.68 -10.99 -2.46
CA HIS A 611 -23.43 -11.74 -2.56
C HIS A 611 -22.37 -11.07 -3.45
N LEU A 612 -22.75 -10.23 -4.42
CA LEU A 612 -21.79 -9.52 -5.28
C LEU A 612 -21.25 -8.23 -4.64
N GLU A 613 -21.93 -7.70 -3.63
CA GLU A 613 -21.47 -6.50 -2.92
C GLU A 613 -20.22 -6.76 -2.07
N HIS A 614 -19.96 -8.03 -1.71
CA HIS A 614 -18.89 -8.44 -0.81
C HIS A 614 -17.84 -9.38 -1.44
N LEU A 615 -17.95 -9.67 -2.73
CA LEU A 615 -17.02 -10.57 -3.41
C LEU A 615 -15.92 -9.79 -4.15
N GLN A 616 -14.72 -10.31 -4.07
CA GLN A 616 -13.56 -9.73 -4.77
C GLN A 616 -13.34 -10.34 -6.16
N GLY A 617 -14.15 -11.31 -6.55
CA GLY A 617 -13.82 -12.25 -7.60
C GLY A 617 -14.38 -11.94 -8.99
N PRO A 618 -14.27 -12.88 -9.89
CA PRO A 618 -14.76 -12.79 -11.28
C PRO A 618 -16.26 -12.54 -11.37
N GLU A 619 -16.98 -12.63 -10.29
CA GLU A 619 -18.41 -12.31 -10.18
C GLU A 619 -18.72 -10.87 -10.54
N MET A 620 -17.76 -9.95 -10.47
CA MET A 620 -17.92 -8.59 -11.00
C MET A 620 -18.32 -8.60 -12.47
N ALA A 621 -17.87 -9.56 -13.25
CA ALA A 621 -18.25 -9.72 -14.64
C ALA A 621 -19.71 -10.17 -14.85
N ALA A 622 -20.33 -10.78 -13.82
CA ALA A 622 -21.72 -11.23 -13.85
C ALA A 622 -22.73 -10.11 -13.48
N ALA A 623 -22.25 -8.92 -13.07
CA ALA A 623 -23.12 -7.80 -12.79
C ALA A 623 -23.83 -7.30 -14.06
N PRO A 624 -25.04 -6.73 -13.94
CA PRO A 624 -25.69 -6.11 -15.07
C PRO A 624 -24.79 -5.07 -15.74
N PRO A 625 -24.63 -5.09 -17.07
CA PRO A 625 -23.77 -4.16 -17.78
C PRO A 625 -24.27 -2.72 -17.61
N VAL A 626 -23.32 -1.78 -17.54
CA VAL A 626 -23.60 -0.34 -17.62
C VAL A 626 -22.96 0.17 -18.89
N GLU A 627 -23.77 0.82 -19.71
CA GLU A 627 -23.26 1.47 -20.92
C GLU A 627 -22.45 2.71 -20.54
N VAL A 628 -21.16 2.65 -20.79
CA VAL A 628 -20.25 3.79 -20.68
C VAL A 628 -20.09 4.40 -22.06
N PRO A 629 -20.54 5.65 -22.29
CA PRO A 629 -20.47 6.26 -23.61
C PRO A 629 -19.03 6.63 -23.98
N ALA A 630 -18.67 6.50 -25.25
CA ALA A 630 -17.49 7.15 -25.79
C ALA A 630 -17.69 8.68 -25.78
N LEU A 631 -16.64 9.42 -25.51
CA LEU A 631 -16.64 10.88 -25.47
C LEU A 631 -16.00 11.46 -26.73
N LYS A 632 -16.46 12.64 -27.16
CA LYS A 632 -15.96 13.33 -28.36
C LYS A 632 -15.26 14.61 -27.96
N ALA A 633 -13.93 14.63 -28.07
CA ALA A 633 -13.12 15.83 -27.82
C ALA A 633 -13.18 16.82 -28.99
N ARG A 634 -13.34 16.36 -30.23
CA ARG A 634 -13.36 17.20 -31.45
C ARG A 634 -12.13 18.10 -31.59
N GLY A 635 -10.97 17.64 -31.10
CA GLY A 635 -9.72 18.39 -31.09
C GLY A 635 -9.64 19.51 -30.03
N ALA A 636 -10.60 19.58 -29.11
CA ALA A 636 -10.61 20.55 -28.02
C ALA A 636 -9.98 19.96 -26.72
N GLU A 637 -9.43 20.83 -25.88
CA GLU A 637 -8.91 20.45 -24.57
C GLU A 637 -10.07 19.99 -23.65
N ALA A 638 -9.77 19.10 -22.70
CA ALA A 638 -10.77 18.57 -21.78
C ALA A 638 -11.54 19.69 -21.05
N ALA A 639 -10.87 20.77 -20.69
CA ALA A 639 -11.46 21.94 -20.05
C ALA A 639 -12.49 22.70 -20.93
N ASP A 640 -12.52 22.47 -22.23
CA ASP A 640 -13.47 23.12 -23.12
C ASP A 640 -14.86 22.49 -23.08
N TRP A 641 -14.94 21.20 -22.77
CA TRP A 641 -16.19 20.44 -22.83
C TRP A 641 -16.52 19.65 -21.54
N ILE A 642 -15.64 19.68 -20.53
CA ILE A 642 -15.93 19.26 -19.15
C ILE A 642 -15.99 20.52 -18.29
N LYS A 643 -17.14 20.82 -17.71
CA LYS A 643 -17.37 22.07 -16.98
C LYS A 643 -17.75 21.81 -15.52
N PRO A 644 -17.35 22.67 -14.58
CA PRO A 644 -17.82 22.59 -13.21
C PRO A 644 -19.32 22.83 -13.14
N VAL A 645 -20.00 22.10 -12.24
CA VAL A 645 -21.42 22.28 -11.94
C VAL A 645 -21.57 23.36 -10.89
N ALA A 646 -22.32 24.40 -11.20
CA ALA A 646 -22.52 25.53 -10.28
C ALA A 646 -23.18 25.08 -8.96
N GLY A 647 -22.59 25.45 -7.84
CA GLY A 647 -23.11 25.12 -6.49
C GLY A 647 -22.78 23.69 -6.00
N GLU A 648 -22.10 22.88 -6.81
CA GLU A 648 -21.67 21.53 -6.41
C GLU A 648 -20.13 21.45 -6.43
N PRO A 649 -19.47 21.54 -5.26
CA PRO A 649 -18.00 21.45 -5.20
C PRO A 649 -17.48 20.18 -5.85
N LEU A 650 -16.35 20.26 -6.58
CA LEU A 650 -15.66 19.15 -7.23
C LEU A 650 -16.54 18.30 -8.15
N THR A 651 -17.72 18.81 -8.55
CA THR A 651 -18.62 18.14 -9.50
C THR A 651 -18.48 18.78 -10.86
N PHE A 652 -18.30 17.94 -11.88
CA PHE A 652 -18.15 18.36 -13.27
C PHE A 652 -19.18 17.66 -14.14
N ARG A 653 -19.44 18.23 -15.32
CA ARG A 653 -20.31 17.62 -16.33
C ARG A 653 -19.72 17.80 -17.71
N THR A 654 -19.75 16.76 -18.50
CA THR A 654 -19.46 16.86 -19.93
C THR A 654 -20.53 17.68 -20.62
N SER A 655 -20.21 18.32 -21.73
CA SER A 655 -21.15 19.10 -22.54
C SER A 655 -20.98 18.81 -24.03
N GLY A 656 -22.09 18.78 -24.76
CA GLY A 656 -22.10 18.53 -26.20
C GLY A 656 -21.77 17.08 -26.59
N GLN A 657 -21.92 16.15 -25.67
CA GLN A 657 -21.80 14.72 -25.93
C GLN A 657 -23.14 14.15 -26.40
N GLN A 658 -23.14 12.95 -26.97
CA GLN A 658 -24.38 12.24 -27.27
C GLN A 658 -25.19 11.99 -25.98
N ARG A 659 -24.48 11.70 -24.90
CA ARG A 659 -24.98 11.59 -23.53
C ARG A 659 -23.98 12.27 -22.61
N ASP A 660 -24.37 13.39 -22.01
CA ASP A 660 -23.56 14.07 -21.04
C ASP A 660 -23.46 13.28 -19.73
N VAL A 661 -22.28 13.23 -19.13
CA VAL A 661 -21.96 12.46 -17.93
C VAL A 661 -21.52 13.41 -16.80
N THR A 662 -22.00 13.13 -15.58
CA THR A 662 -21.50 13.79 -14.38
C THR A 662 -20.23 13.09 -13.89
N LEU A 663 -19.21 13.87 -13.57
CA LEU A 663 -17.91 13.42 -13.08
C LEU A 663 -17.70 13.94 -11.66
N LYS A 664 -17.23 13.08 -10.77
CA LYS A 664 -16.85 13.43 -9.37
C LYS A 664 -15.50 12.79 -9.05
N PRO A 665 -14.79 13.27 -8.01
CA PRO A 665 -13.60 12.59 -7.53
C PRO A 665 -13.87 11.10 -7.25
N LEU A 666 -12.96 10.24 -7.65
CA LEU A 666 -13.11 8.79 -7.49
C LEU A 666 -13.28 8.37 -6.02
N ASN A 667 -12.62 9.08 -5.09
CA ASN A 667 -12.76 8.83 -3.65
C ASN A 667 -14.18 9.13 -3.12
N GLN A 668 -14.98 9.92 -3.84
CA GLN A 668 -16.38 10.21 -3.52
C GLN A 668 -17.38 9.36 -4.32
N SER A 669 -16.88 8.45 -5.16
CA SER A 669 -17.72 7.65 -6.09
C SER A 669 -18.05 6.29 -5.48
N TRP A 670 -19.27 6.15 -4.95
CA TRP A 670 -19.80 4.92 -4.31
C TRP A 670 -20.93 4.25 -5.13
N GLN A 671 -21.13 4.71 -6.35
CA GLN A 671 -22.04 4.11 -7.33
C GLN A 671 -21.22 3.38 -8.40
N ARG A 672 -21.85 2.99 -9.49
CA ARG A 672 -21.15 2.51 -10.67
C ARG A 672 -20.38 3.67 -11.29
N PHE A 673 -19.13 3.42 -11.70
CA PHE A 673 -18.23 4.47 -12.17
C PHE A 673 -17.39 4.04 -13.37
N ALA A 674 -16.82 5.02 -14.07
CA ALA A 674 -15.76 4.82 -15.06
C ALA A 674 -14.68 5.88 -14.87
N VAL A 675 -13.42 5.46 -14.89
CA VAL A 675 -12.23 6.35 -14.81
C VAL A 675 -11.66 6.59 -16.20
N TYR A 676 -11.51 5.52 -16.98
CA TYR A 676 -11.01 5.62 -18.35
C TYR A 676 -12.14 5.67 -19.36
N TRP A 677 -11.93 6.49 -20.38
CA TRP A 677 -12.91 6.81 -21.42
C TRP A 677 -12.31 6.64 -22.79
N ASP A 678 -13.07 6.06 -23.70
CA ASP A 678 -12.74 6.11 -25.13
C ASP A 678 -13.07 7.53 -25.63
N VAL A 679 -12.07 8.29 -26.05
CA VAL A 679 -12.15 9.69 -26.46
C VAL A 679 -11.79 9.80 -27.95
N THR A 680 -12.70 10.38 -28.76
CA THR A 680 -12.54 10.49 -30.23
C THR A 680 -12.60 11.92 -30.74
#